data_f07b9433fe03a490a1d62c6944cc88b2
#
_entry.id   f07b9433fe03a490a1d62c6944cc88b2
#
_cell.length_a   1.000
_cell.length_b   1.000
_cell.length_c   1.000
_cell.angle_alpha   90.00
_cell.angle_beta   90.00
_cell.angle_gamma   90.00
#
_symmetry.space_group_name_H-M   'P 1'
#
loop_
_entity.id
_entity.type
_entity.pdbx_description
1 polymer ?
#
loop_
_entity_poly.entity_id
_entity_poly.type
_entity_poly.pdbx_seq_one_letter_code
_entity_poly.pdbx_strand_id
1 'polypeptide(L)'
;MYIQKNQGRIFVVLLFLFTFILNVNAQESNTELRYQKGEELYNKEEYKKAFPILLEVAKEGDVRAQFLVGKMYMLGHGVTKSYNEALNWYMKAANSNYAPAYNNIGVMYSEGWGVLQDSFEALKWFRKAADEGVTMAQTNIGKAYFYGLGVDKDYKEAQKWLKMAADQDDVIAIGILGLMYYNEEFGIKNLNEAEKWFKRGAELEDAYSQLCLGLLYQYNYGSFSDCEKAAFWYEKSANQGNMMAQYDLGYLYYNGIGVKLDYKKAAMWYGKAADQNLAEAQYNLGLMYERGLGVSKNYSKAATLYRKAAEQGHLAAQLDLGVLYHNGQGVKRDDSEAIWWFRKSADQGNPVAYANLGVMYENGFAVEKNISEAVNYYKKALELNPNYAPAKEALSRLGIRWQDVVPVKTSVSPTETESTSSETTSTEKEDDEISIDGSGTGFVIDKRGFLATNYHVTKGAKNVFVCLQLDGIWKSFHAVVVKDDPTNDLSIVRIDDKNFVHFSNLPYNFTTYSLDVASDIFTLGYPQVHIMGTEVKYTTGVINSKTGIQGDPTHYQISAHIDHGNSGGPMFDTKGAIVGITDSGLDKAEFGDVNYAIKSSYLKSLIDALPIQLELPHDTSIGKLPRVEQIKILSKYTALILIDLP
;
A
#
# COMPACT_ATOMS: atom_id res chain seq x y z
N MET A 1 69.95 53.66 14.67
CA MET A 1 68.66 54.30 14.19
C MET A 1 67.74 53.34 13.41
N TYR A 2 68.21 52.33 12.71
CA TYR A 2 67.43 51.37 11.95
C TYR A 2 66.66 50.32 12.80
N ILE A 3 67.21 49.92 13.94
CA ILE A 3 66.68 48.88 14.85
C ILE A 3 65.49 49.43 15.66
N GLN A 4 65.46 50.68 16.07
CA GLN A 4 64.32 51.29 16.78
C GLN A 4 63.11 51.53 15.92
N LYS A 5 63.28 51.77 14.61
CA LYS A 5 62.12 51.94 13.66
C LYS A 5 61.40 50.63 13.39
N ASN A 6 62.04 49.47 13.42
CA ASN A 6 61.44 48.18 13.26
C ASN A 6 60.72 47.66 14.51
N GLN A 7 61.25 47.97 15.72
CA GLN A 7 60.56 47.60 16.95
C GLN A 7 59.21 48.33 17.11
N GLY A 8 59.12 49.59 16.74
CA GLY A 8 57.87 50.34 16.74
C GLY A 8 56.83 49.79 15.75
N ARG A 9 57.27 49.36 14.55
CA ARG A 9 56.37 48.71 13.57
C ARG A 9 55.87 47.32 14.03
N ILE A 10 56.75 46.51 14.66
CA ILE A 10 56.37 45.22 15.22
C ILE A 10 55.40 45.40 16.38
N PHE A 11 55.61 46.39 17.24
CA PHE A 11 54.70 46.67 18.36
C PHE A 11 53.32 47.14 17.87
N VAL A 12 53.23 47.95 16.82
CA VAL A 12 51.97 48.41 16.20
C VAL A 12 51.24 47.23 15.56
N VAL A 13 51.95 46.33 14.85
CA VAL A 13 51.37 45.13 14.26
C VAL A 13 50.84 44.15 15.34
N LEU A 14 51.62 43.96 16.43
CA LEU A 14 51.17 43.14 17.56
C LEU A 14 49.98 43.73 18.29
N LEU A 15 49.92 45.04 18.45
CA LEU A 15 48.77 45.74 19.03
C LEU A 15 47.51 45.62 18.14
N PHE A 16 47.67 45.75 16.82
CA PHE A 16 46.61 45.50 15.87
C PHE A 16 46.11 44.03 15.88
N LEU A 17 47.03 43.07 15.93
CA LEU A 17 46.69 41.66 16.09
C LEU A 17 45.97 41.37 17.40
N PHE A 18 46.45 41.95 18.50
CA PHE A 18 45.85 41.80 19.83
C PHE A 18 44.43 42.42 19.90
N THR A 19 44.26 43.62 19.36
CA THR A 19 42.93 44.29 19.28
C THR A 19 42.01 43.54 18.33
N PHE A 20 42.53 43.01 17.23
CA PHE A 20 41.76 42.17 16.29
C PHE A 20 41.31 40.85 16.98
N ILE A 21 42.18 40.15 17.69
CA ILE A 21 41.85 38.92 18.46
C ILE A 21 40.82 39.24 19.56
N LEU A 22 40.96 40.35 20.29
CA LEU A 22 39.99 40.74 21.32
C LEU A 22 38.61 41.04 20.71
N ASN A 23 38.58 41.71 19.55
CA ASN A 23 37.32 41.98 18.85
C ASN A 23 36.65 40.71 18.31
N VAL A 24 37.43 39.78 17.74
CA VAL A 24 36.94 38.46 17.29
C VAL A 24 36.35 37.67 18.47
N ASN A 25 37.08 37.56 19.59
CA ASN A 25 36.62 36.85 20.79
C ASN A 25 35.35 37.51 21.39
N ALA A 26 35.27 38.84 21.40
CA ALA A 26 34.07 39.55 21.87
C ALA A 26 32.86 39.34 20.93
N GLN A 27 33.09 39.27 19.63
CA GLN A 27 32.03 39.01 18.64
C GLN A 27 31.56 37.56 18.74
N GLU A 28 32.45 36.58 18.85
CA GLU A 28 32.12 35.16 19.06
C GLU A 28 31.32 34.95 20.35
N SER A 29 31.71 35.58 21.47
CA SER A 29 30.98 35.51 22.74
C SER A 29 29.58 36.11 22.62
N ASN A 30 29.41 37.18 21.86
CA ASN A 30 28.11 37.80 21.63
C ASN A 30 27.19 36.94 20.71
N THR A 31 27.75 36.32 19.67
CA THR A 31 27.05 35.42 18.78
C THR A 31 26.57 34.17 19.55
N GLU A 32 27.42 33.59 20.38
CA GLU A 32 27.06 32.45 21.23
C GLU A 32 25.92 32.79 22.21
N LEU A 33 26.00 33.94 22.90
CA LEU A 33 24.94 34.36 23.83
C LEU A 33 23.57 34.57 23.10
N ARG A 34 23.61 35.14 21.90
CA ARG A 34 22.39 35.31 21.08
C ARG A 34 21.84 33.97 20.59
N TYR A 35 22.71 33.03 20.18
CA TYR A 35 22.31 31.69 19.82
C TYR A 35 21.60 31.00 20.99
N GLN A 36 22.22 30.97 22.17
CA GLN A 36 21.62 30.35 23.37
C GLN A 36 20.29 30.94 23.74
N LYS A 37 20.14 32.28 23.66
CA LYS A 37 18.85 32.94 23.87
C LYS A 37 17.80 32.56 22.82
N GLY A 38 18.18 32.47 21.57
CA GLY A 38 17.29 32.06 20.48
C GLY A 38 16.86 30.60 20.63
N GLU A 39 17.78 29.72 20.99
CA GLU A 39 17.52 28.30 21.24
C GLU A 39 16.64 28.10 22.49
N GLU A 40 16.88 28.83 23.57
CA GLU A 40 16.02 28.82 24.76
C GLU A 40 14.57 29.19 24.42
N LEU A 41 14.38 30.26 23.64
CA LEU A 41 13.07 30.68 23.18
C LEU A 41 12.43 29.65 22.26
N TYR A 42 13.21 29.02 21.38
CA TYR A 42 12.73 27.94 20.53
C TYR A 42 12.25 26.73 21.36
N ASN A 43 13.02 26.34 22.39
CA ASN A 43 12.67 25.24 23.28
C ASN A 43 11.46 25.53 24.19
N LYS A 44 11.19 26.82 24.44
CA LYS A 44 9.96 27.29 25.12
C LYS A 44 8.77 27.51 24.17
N GLU A 45 8.90 27.09 22.88
CA GLU A 45 7.90 27.27 21.84
C GLU A 45 7.54 28.76 21.52
N GLU A 46 8.36 29.69 22.01
CA GLU A 46 8.21 31.12 21.73
C GLU A 46 8.78 31.47 20.33
N TYR A 47 8.35 30.73 19.31
CA TYR A 47 8.94 30.71 17.98
C TYR A 47 9.01 32.08 17.28
N LYS A 48 7.97 32.92 17.48
CA LYS A 48 7.97 34.27 16.89
C LYS A 48 9.04 35.19 17.47
N LYS A 49 9.49 34.94 18.71
CA LYS A 49 10.59 35.67 19.35
C LYS A 49 11.94 35.03 19.01
N ALA A 50 12.00 33.70 18.91
CA ALA A 50 13.20 32.94 18.58
C ALA A 50 13.70 33.23 17.16
N PHE A 51 12.78 33.23 16.18
CA PHE A 51 13.11 33.31 14.75
C PHE A 51 14.00 34.49 14.38
N PRO A 52 13.66 35.75 14.69
CA PRO A 52 14.51 36.89 14.30
C PRO A 52 15.90 36.83 14.91
N ILE A 53 16.04 36.36 16.15
CA ILE A 53 17.34 36.24 16.82
C ILE A 53 18.19 35.16 16.13
N LEU A 54 17.62 33.97 15.92
CA LEU A 54 18.32 32.86 15.26
C LEU A 54 18.64 33.18 13.81
N LEU A 55 17.77 33.90 13.09
CA LEU A 55 18.02 34.31 11.70
C LEU A 55 19.23 35.26 11.58
N GLU A 56 19.40 36.20 12.52
CA GLU A 56 20.58 37.07 12.55
C GLU A 56 21.85 36.27 12.79
N VAL A 57 21.84 35.39 13.81
CA VAL A 57 22.98 34.52 14.14
C VAL A 57 23.32 33.58 12.99
N ALA A 58 22.31 33.02 12.30
CA ALA A 58 22.50 32.18 11.13
C ALA A 58 23.14 32.92 9.94
N LYS A 59 22.78 34.19 9.74
CA LYS A 59 23.39 35.06 8.71
C LYS A 59 24.85 35.39 9.02
N GLU A 60 25.23 35.41 10.30
CA GLU A 60 26.64 35.59 10.74
C GLU A 60 27.46 34.32 10.53
N GLY A 61 26.85 33.18 10.19
CA GLY A 61 27.53 31.93 9.85
C GLY A 61 27.49 30.83 10.92
N ASP A 62 26.80 31.03 12.05
CA ASP A 62 26.63 29.96 13.04
C ASP A 62 25.83 28.80 12.44
N VAL A 63 26.45 27.65 12.33
CA VAL A 63 25.91 26.46 11.65
C VAL A 63 24.70 25.85 12.38
N ARG A 64 24.67 25.96 13.73
CA ARG A 64 23.56 25.48 14.57
C ARG A 64 22.33 26.36 14.35
N ALA A 65 22.54 27.68 14.29
CA ALA A 65 21.50 28.63 13.98
C ALA A 65 20.97 28.45 12.54
N GLN A 66 21.86 28.22 11.55
CA GLN A 66 21.44 27.88 10.18
C GLN A 66 20.55 26.64 10.15
N PHE A 67 20.93 25.60 10.86
CA PHE A 67 20.12 24.39 10.97
C PHE A 67 18.77 24.64 11.64
N LEU A 68 18.73 25.36 12.77
CA LEU A 68 17.49 25.70 13.46
C LEU A 68 16.57 26.58 12.62
N VAL A 69 17.10 27.57 11.90
CA VAL A 69 16.33 28.42 10.97
C VAL A 69 15.75 27.57 9.84
N GLY A 70 16.52 26.63 9.28
CA GLY A 70 16.02 25.65 8.32
C GLY A 70 14.86 24.85 8.88
N LYS A 71 14.98 24.35 10.12
CA LYS A 71 13.91 23.62 10.82
C LYS A 71 12.68 24.49 11.06
N MET A 72 12.86 25.76 11.40
CA MET A 72 11.76 26.72 11.60
C MET A 72 10.99 26.97 10.30
N TYR A 73 11.67 27.12 9.18
CA TYR A 73 11.02 27.22 7.86
C TYR A 73 10.30 25.93 7.46
N MET A 74 10.91 24.77 7.73
CA MET A 74 10.32 23.47 7.42
C MET A 74 9.00 23.23 8.16
N LEU A 75 8.93 23.64 9.44
CA LEU A 75 7.77 23.42 10.31
C LEU A 75 6.79 24.61 10.35
N GLY A 76 7.20 25.79 9.86
CA GLY A 76 6.41 27.03 9.99
C GLY A 76 6.46 27.63 11.40
N HIS A 77 7.52 27.38 12.15
CA HIS A 77 7.68 27.84 13.52
C HIS A 77 8.15 29.31 13.56
N GLY A 78 7.23 30.21 13.86
CA GLY A 78 7.48 31.65 13.97
C GLY A 78 7.68 32.37 12.63
N VAL A 79 7.61 31.65 11.52
CA VAL A 79 7.74 32.11 10.15
C VAL A 79 6.78 31.33 9.25
N THR A 80 6.42 31.88 8.09
CA THR A 80 5.63 31.16 7.09
C THR A 80 6.41 29.94 6.62
N LYS A 81 5.77 28.77 6.63
CA LYS A 81 6.36 27.51 6.17
C LYS A 81 6.86 27.63 4.73
N SER A 82 8.12 27.23 4.51
CA SER A 82 8.75 27.24 3.19
C SER A 82 9.82 26.16 3.10
N TYR A 83 9.56 25.13 2.34
CA TYR A 83 10.52 24.05 2.13
C TYR A 83 11.76 24.52 1.35
N ASN A 84 11.60 25.44 0.38
CA ASN A 84 12.73 25.99 -0.37
C ASN A 84 13.69 26.77 0.55
N GLU A 85 13.16 27.60 1.45
CA GLU A 85 13.98 28.30 2.43
C GLU A 85 14.63 27.32 3.42
N ALA A 86 13.89 26.31 3.87
CA ALA A 86 14.44 25.27 4.74
C ALA A 86 15.65 24.59 4.08
N LEU A 87 15.51 24.16 2.82
CA LEU A 87 16.61 23.54 2.08
C LEU A 87 17.81 24.48 1.93
N ASN A 88 17.57 25.75 1.57
CA ASN A 88 18.64 26.75 1.44
C ASN A 88 19.45 26.89 2.74
N TRP A 89 18.77 26.91 3.88
CA TRP A 89 19.44 27.02 5.18
C TRP A 89 20.16 25.73 5.59
N TYR A 90 19.56 24.56 5.34
CA TYR A 90 20.22 23.27 5.56
C TYR A 90 21.45 23.10 4.67
N MET A 91 21.41 23.53 3.41
CA MET A 91 22.56 23.49 2.51
C MET A 91 23.70 24.41 3.00
N LYS A 92 23.40 25.57 3.58
CA LYS A 92 24.42 26.43 4.20
C LYS A 92 25.10 25.72 5.38
N ALA A 93 24.32 25.12 6.27
CA ALA A 93 24.86 24.36 7.39
C ALA A 93 25.67 23.13 6.91
N ALA A 94 25.18 22.43 5.88
CA ALA A 94 25.84 21.29 5.25
C ALA A 94 27.20 21.65 4.61
N ASN A 95 27.29 22.81 3.95
CA ASN A 95 28.52 23.32 3.36
C ASN A 95 29.60 23.60 4.43
N SER A 96 29.19 23.77 5.68
CA SER A 96 30.08 23.91 6.84
C SER A 96 30.24 22.59 7.63
N ASN A 97 29.95 21.45 6.99
CA ASN A 97 30.07 20.09 7.54
C ASN A 97 29.21 19.84 8.80
N TYR A 98 28.03 20.47 8.92
CA TYR A 98 27.12 20.22 10.01
C TYR A 98 26.29 18.95 9.74
N ALA A 99 26.67 17.83 10.30
CA ALA A 99 26.13 16.52 10.03
C ALA A 99 24.60 16.37 10.17
N PRO A 100 23.93 16.98 11.18
CA PRO A 100 22.45 16.93 11.24
C PRO A 100 21.75 17.53 10.01
N ALA A 101 22.39 18.49 9.33
CA ALA A 101 21.84 19.06 8.10
C ALA A 101 21.84 18.07 6.94
N TYR A 102 22.85 17.21 6.85
CA TYR A 102 22.89 16.15 5.82
C TYR A 102 21.67 15.23 5.91
N ASN A 103 21.33 14.77 7.13
CA ASN A 103 20.15 13.93 7.32
C ASN A 103 18.86 14.64 6.88
N ASN A 104 18.67 15.91 7.27
CA ASN A 104 17.47 16.65 6.92
C ASN A 104 17.37 16.94 5.41
N ILE A 105 18.49 17.20 4.74
CA ILE A 105 18.52 17.30 3.27
C ILE A 105 18.12 15.96 2.65
N GLY A 106 18.63 14.84 3.15
CA GLY A 106 18.24 13.52 2.72
C GLY A 106 16.74 13.28 2.87
N VAL A 107 16.14 13.67 4.00
CA VAL A 107 14.68 13.60 4.20
C VAL A 107 13.93 14.47 3.17
N MET A 108 14.43 15.69 2.90
CA MET A 108 13.78 16.57 1.91
C MET A 108 13.79 15.98 0.50
N TYR A 109 14.88 15.32 0.09
CA TYR A 109 14.92 14.59 -1.17
C TYR A 109 14.04 13.33 -1.14
N SER A 110 13.98 12.61 -0.03
CA SER A 110 13.12 11.43 0.12
C SER A 110 11.64 11.77 0.02
N GLU A 111 11.23 12.93 0.53
CA GLU A 111 9.82 13.34 0.60
C GLU A 111 9.43 14.35 -0.51
N GLY A 112 10.37 14.80 -1.33
CA GLY A 112 10.11 15.83 -2.34
C GLY A 112 9.83 17.22 -1.76
N TRP A 113 10.30 17.53 -0.55
CA TRP A 113 10.02 18.82 0.10
C TRP A 113 10.96 19.93 -0.39
N GLY A 114 10.45 20.80 -1.27
CA GLY A 114 11.20 21.90 -1.85
C GLY A 114 12.22 21.50 -2.92
N VAL A 115 12.23 20.22 -3.29
CA VAL A 115 13.02 19.62 -4.38
C VAL A 115 12.18 18.52 -5.03
N LEU A 116 12.56 18.07 -6.22
CA LEU A 116 12.01 16.85 -6.78
C LEU A 116 12.40 15.67 -5.89
N GLN A 117 11.43 14.77 -5.66
CA GLN A 117 11.67 13.57 -4.90
C GLN A 117 12.75 12.72 -5.60
N ASP A 118 13.78 12.35 -4.85
CA ASP A 118 14.88 11.56 -5.36
C ASP A 118 15.47 10.70 -4.23
N SER A 119 15.00 9.46 -4.15
CA SER A 119 15.45 8.51 -3.12
C SER A 119 16.93 8.14 -3.25
N PHE A 120 17.50 8.18 -4.47
CA PHE A 120 18.91 7.92 -4.70
C PHE A 120 19.78 9.08 -4.18
N GLU A 121 19.38 10.32 -4.44
CA GLU A 121 20.07 11.49 -3.88
C GLU A 121 19.88 11.56 -2.37
N ALA A 122 18.68 11.24 -1.85
CA ALA A 122 18.42 11.11 -0.42
C ALA A 122 19.41 10.15 0.26
N LEU A 123 19.63 8.97 -0.33
CA LEU A 123 20.55 7.97 0.20
C LEU A 123 22.00 8.47 0.25
N LYS A 124 22.46 9.25 -0.73
CA LYS A 124 23.79 9.86 -0.69
C LYS A 124 23.94 10.81 0.51
N TRP A 125 22.92 11.62 0.76
CA TRP A 125 22.92 12.53 1.89
C TRP A 125 22.83 11.80 3.24
N PHE A 126 22.02 10.73 3.32
CA PHE A 126 21.97 9.87 4.51
C PHE A 126 23.32 9.21 4.78
N ARG A 127 24.04 8.72 3.75
CA ARG A 127 25.39 8.15 3.93
C ARG A 127 26.36 9.16 4.49
N LYS A 128 26.40 10.38 3.97
CA LYS A 128 27.24 11.45 4.53
C LYS A 128 26.92 11.72 6.01
N ALA A 129 25.63 11.74 6.38
CA ALA A 129 25.23 11.93 7.77
C ALA A 129 25.60 10.72 8.65
N ALA A 130 25.46 9.51 8.15
CA ALA A 130 25.76 8.27 8.87
C ALA A 130 27.28 8.09 9.08
N ASP A 131 28.11 8.50 8.13
CA ASP A 131 29.57 8.51 8.25
C ASP A 131 30.05 9.44 9.39
N GLU A 132 29.27 10.49 9.69
CA GLU A 132 29.47 11.40 10.84
C GLU A 132 28.76 10.90 12.12
N GLY A 133 28.21 9.68 12.09
CA GLY A 133 27.59 9.05 13.27
C GLY A 133 26.15 9.48 13.57
N VAL A 134 25.44 10.13 12.64
CA VAL A 134 24.05 10.53 12.86
C VAL A 134 23.15 9.29 12.86
N THR A 135 22.63 8.91 14.02
CA THR A 135 21.81 7.71 14.24
C THR A 135 20.57 7.66 13.35
N MET A 136 19.85 8.78 13.22
CA MET A 136 18.66 8.86 12.34
C MET A 136 18.99 8.57 10.87
N ALA A 137 20.19 8.93 10.42
CA ALA A 137 20.63 8.64 9.06
C ALA A 137 20.91 7.14 8.86
N GLN A 138 21.46 6.46 9.87
CA GLN A 138 21.64 5.00 9.85
C GLN A 138 20.27 4.31 9.76
N THR A 139 19.27 4.78 10.53
CA THR A 139 17.89 4.30 10.45
C THR A 139 17.29 4.51 9.06
N ASN A 140 17.49 5.69 8.47
CA ASN A 140 16.97 6.00 7.13
C ASN A 140 17.65 5.15 6.04
N ILE A 141 18.96 4.87 6.14
CA ILE A 141 19.65 3.93 5.25
C ILE A 141 19.09 2.52 5.42
N GLY A 142 18.90 2.06 6.66
CA GLY A 142 18.30 0.77 6.95
C GLY A 142 16.90 0.63 6.35
N LYS A 143 16.07 1.68 6.46
CA LYS A 143 14.75 1.75 5.79
C LYS A 143 14.89 1.73 4.27
N ALA A 144 15.86 2.45 3.72
CA ALA A 144 16.08 2.47 2.28
C ALA A 144 16.35 1.07 1.72
N TYR A 145 17.21 0.29 2.36
CA TYR A 145 17.44 -1.11 1.97
C TYR A 145 16.25 -2.02 2.27
N PHE A 146 15.50 -1.78 3.35
CA PHE A 146 14.35 -2.59 3.72
C PHE A 146 13.18 -2.43 2.73
N TYR A 147 12.90 -1.20 2.28
CA TYR A 147 11.81 -0.91 1.35
C TYR A 147 12.24 -0.83 -0.12
N GLY A 148 13.52 -0.80 -0.43
CA GLY A 148 14.05 -0.61 -1.78
C GLY A 148 13.95 0.85 -2.25
N LEU A 149 14.22 1.83 -1.38
CA LEU A 149 14.12 3.26 -1.70
C LEU A 149 15.46 3.82 -2.20
N GLY A 150 15.59 4.03 -3.50
CA GLY A 150 16.84 4.50 -4.13
C GLY A 150 17.96 3.46 -4.16
N VAL A 151 17.69 2.23 -3.76
CA VAL A 151 18.56 1.04 -3.84
C VAL A 151 17.68 -0.19 -3.98
N ASP A 152 18.24 -1.28 -4.46
CA ASP A 152 17.57 -2.58 -4.42
C ASP A 152 17.35 -3.03 -2.97
N LYS A 153 16.24 -3.74 -2.74
CA LYS A 153 15.94 -4.30 -1.41
C LYS A 153 17.06 -5.26 -0.99
N ASP A 154 17.62 -5.03 0.18
CA ASP A 154 18.61 -5.92 0.78
C ASP A 154 18.37 -5.99 2.30
N TYR A 155 17.72 -7.05 2.74
CA TYR A 155 17.39 -7.24 4.15
C TYR A 155 18.64 -7.46 5.03
N LYS A 156 19.76 -7.94 4.47
CA LYS A 156 21.01 -8.10 5.22
C LYS A 156 21.68 -6.74 5.47
N GLU A 157 21.76 -5.90 4.44
CA GLU A 157 22.26 -4.52 4.64
C GLU A 157 21.28 -3.70 5.50
N ALA A 158 19.96 -3.86 5.31
CA ALA A 158 18.97 -3.24 6.19
C ALA A 158 19.21 -3.61 7.66
N GLN A 159 19.35 -4.92 7.96
CA GLN A 159 19.62 -5.41 9.30
C GLN A 159 20.89 -4.80 9.90
N LYS A 160 21.97 -4.70 9.13
CA LYS A 160 23.24 -4.13 9.57
C LYS A 160 23.09 -2.66 9.98
N TRP A 161 22.47 -1.84 9.12
CA TRP A 161 22.27 -0.41 9.39
C TRP A 161 21.29 -0.17 10.54
N LEU A 162 20.17 -0.91 10.54
CA LEU A 162 19.19 -0.83 11.63
C LEU A 162 19.79 -1.26 12.96
N LYS A 163 20.65 -2.29 12.98
CA LYS A 163 21.33 -2.71 14.19
C LYS A 163 22.28 -1.63 14.72
N MET A 164 23.02 -0.95 13.84
CA MET A 164 23.90 0.17 14.24
C MET A 164 23.10 1.29 14.91
N ALA A 165 21.91 1.62 14.39
CA ALA A 165 21.04 2.63 14.98
C ALA A 165 20.36 2.12 16.27
N ALA A 166 19.87 0.87 16.27
CA ALA A 166 19.23 0.24 17.42
C ALA A 166 20.19 0.09 18.62
N ASP A 167 21.48 -0.15 18.37
CA ASP A 167 22.50 -0.19 19.41
C ASP A 167 22.70 1.19 20.08
N GLN A 168 22.25 2.28 19.43
CA GLN A 168 22.20 3.65 19.96
C GLN A 168 20.78 4.05 20.46
N ASP A 169 19.93 3.08 20.75
CA ASP A 169 18.57 3.27 21.27
C ASP A 169 17.60 4.01 20.33
N ASP A 170 17.85 3.98 19.00
CA ASP A 170 16.84 4.47 18.05
C ASP A 170 15.64 3.54 18.01
N VAL A 171 14.51 4.01 18.54
CA VAL A 171 13.30 3.20 18.71
C VAL A 171 12.68 2.75 17.38
N ILE A 172 12.85 3.53 16.30
CA ILE A 172 12.36 3.17 14.97
C ILE A 172 13.18 1.99 14.43
N ALA A 173 14.49 2.08 14.53
CA ALA A 173 15.38 0.99 14.12
C ALA A 173 15.15 -0.28 14.96
N ILE A 174 14.96 -0.14 16.26
CA ILE A 174 14.60 -1.25 17.17
C ILE A 174 13.30 -1.92 16.72
N GLY A 175 12.27 -1.13 16.45
CA GLY A 175 10.96 -1.65 16.01
C GLY A 175 11.05 -2.43 14.69
N ILE A 176 11.72 -1.86 13.68
CA ILE A 176 11.91 -2.53 12.38
C ILE A 176 12.78 -3.79 12.52
N LEU A 177 13.84 -3.73 13.30
CA LEU A 177 14.72 -4.88 13.53
C LEU A 177 13.96 -6.01 14.25
N GLY A 178 13.15 -5.69 15.26
CA GLY A 178 12.27 -6.64 15.93
C GLY A 178 11.29 -7.27 14.95
N LEU A 179 10.69 -6.47 14.05
CA LEU A 179 9.78 -6.96 13.00
C LEU A 179 10.50 -7.89 12.01
N MET A 180 11.74 -7.58 11.63
CA MET A 180 12.54 -8.44 10.75
C MET A 180 12.81 -9.81 11.37
N TYR A 181 13.04 -9.88 12.69
CA TYR A 181 13.19 -11.15 13.40
C TYR A 181 11.85 -11.87 13.66
N TYR A 182 10.74 -11.14 13.67
CA TYR A 182 9.41 -11.70 13.89
C TYR A 182 8.85 -12.40 12.65
N ASN A 183 9.01 -11.79 11.48
CA ASN A 183 8.42 -12.27 10.24
C ASN A 183 9.39 -13.16 9.44
N GLU A 184 8.88 -14.26 8.89
CA GLU A 184 9.61 -15.25 8.09
C GLU A 184 10.06 -14.69 6.73
N GLU A 185 9.26 -13.77 6.17
CA GLU A 185 9.50 -13.11 4.88
C GLU A 185 10.91 -12.49 4.74
N PHE A 186 11.49 -12.04 5.86
CA PHE A 186 12.79 -11.37 5.83
C PHE A 186 14.00 -12.32 5.98
N GLY A 187 13.76 -13.65 6.01
CA GLY A 187 14.80 -14.69 5.99
C GLY A 187 15.66 -14.80 7.25
N ILE A 188 15.30 -14.11 8.33
CA ILE A 188 16.05 -14.09 9.61
C ILE A 188 15.17 -14.36 10.82
N LYS A 189 14.01 -15.02 10.65
CA LYS A 189 13.05 -15.26 11.71
C LYS A 189 13.70 -15.88 12.95
N ASN A 190 13.57 -15.19 14.05
CA ASN A 190 14.01 -15.61 15.39
C ASN A 190 13.18 -14.90 16.45
N LEU A 191 12.18 -15.60 16.99
CA LEU A 191 11.25 -15.00 17.95
C LEU A 191 11.92 -14.56 19.26
N ASN A 192 13.02 -15.20 19.68
CA ASN A 192 13.78 -14.78 20.85
C ASN A 192 14.50 -13.44 20.62
N GLU A 193 15.09 -13.26 19.44
CA GLU A 193 15.68 -11.96 19.09
C GLU A 193 14.59 -10.90 18.89
N ALA A 194 13.45 -11.22 18.26
CA ALA A 194 12.31 -10.31 18.14
C ALA A 194 11.85 -9.82 19.52
N GLU A 195 11.64 -10.75 20.47
CA GLU A 195 11.27 -10.41 21.85
C GLU A 195 12.28 -9.48 22.51
N LYS A 196 13.57 -9.79 22.37
CA LYS A 196 14.64 -9.00 22.94
C LYS A 196 14.65 -7.55 22.44
N TRP A 197 14.49 -7.37 21.11
CA TRP A 197 14.45 -6.03 20.52
C TRP A 197 13.18 -5.28 20.89
N PHE A 198 12.01 -5.93 20.83
CA PHE A 198 10.77 -5.30 21.26
C PHE A 198 10.77 -4.95 22.76
N LYS A 199 11.37 -5.78 23.63
CA LYS A 199 11.55 -5.44 25.05
C LYS A 199 12.42 -4.19 25.23
N ARG A 200 13.54 -4.09 24.49
CA ARG A 200 14.39 -2.89 24.55
C ARG A 200 13.61 -1.64 24.12
N GLY A 201 12.85 -1.70 23.02
CA GLY A 201 12.02 -0.57 22.61
C GLY A 201 10.91 -0.25 23.60
N ALA A 202 10.29 -1.26 24.19
CA ALA A 202 9.26 -1.10 25.22
C ALA A 202 9.79 -0.50 26.53
N GLU A 203 11.04 -0.78 26.91
CA GLU A 203 11.76 -0.17 28.04
C GLU A 203 12.07 1.31 27.77
N LEU A 204 12.26 1.68 26.49
CA LEU A 204 12.38 3.06 26.02
C LEU A 204 11.01 3.74 25.82
N GLU A 205 9.94 3.15 26.36
CA GLU A 205 8.57 3.62 26.29
C GLU A 205 8.00 3.75 24.86
N ASP A 206 8.58 3.05 23.88
CA ASP A 206 8.05 3.03 22.51
C ASP A 206 6.73 2.26 22.41
N ALA A 207 5.67 2.97 22.05
CA ALA A 207 4.32 2.41 21.96
C ALA A 207 4.21 1.31 20.89
N TYR A 208 4.96 1.40 19.79
CA TYR A 208 4.96 0.38 18.76
C TYR A 208 5.61 -0.93 19.23
N SER A 209 6.74 -0.85 19.87
CA SER A 209 7.43 -2.02 20.47
C SER A 209 6.57 -2.68 21.55
N GLN A 210 5.87 -1.88 22.36
CA GLN A 210 4.91 -2.39 23.35
C GLN A 210 3.72 -3.13 22.69
N LEU A 211 3.17 -2.58 21.58
CA LEU A 211 2.16 -3.27 20.77
C LEU A 211 2.71 -4.61 20.25
N CYS A 212 3.90 -4.60 19.66
CA CYS A 212 4.52 -5.81 19.09
C CYS A 212 4.79 -6.90 20.15
N LEU A 213 5.16 -6.52 21.37
CA LEU A 213 5.25 -7.47 22.50
C LEU A 213 3.88 -8.06 22.85
N GLY A 214 2.85 -7.23 22.87
CA GLY A 214 1.47 -7.70 23.09
C GLY A 214 1.06 -8.75 22.05
N LEU A 215 1.29 -8.46 20.78
CA LEU A 215 1.01 -9.38 19.67
C LEU A 215 1.82 -10.69 19.80
N LEU A 216 3.10 -10.58 20.11
CA LEU A 216 3.99 -11.74 20.25
C LEU A 216 3.51 -12.66 21.38
N TYR A 217 3.11 -12.12 22.52
CA TYR A 217 2.57 -12.91 23.64
C TYR A 217 1.16 -13.46 23.37
N GLN A 218 0.29 -12.71 22.67
CA GLN A 218 -1.08 -13.13 22.40
C GLN A 218 -1.16 -14.30 21.44
N TYR A 219 -0.40 -14.28 20.35
CA TYR A 219 -0.58 -15.23 19.24
C TYR A 219 0.27 -16.49 19.35
N ASN A 220 0.92 -16.75 20.50
CA ASN A 220 1.59 -18.00 20.78
C ASN A 220 2.66 -18.40 19.76
N TYR A 221 3.52 -17.50 19.42
CA TYR A 221 4.66 -17.82 18.56
C TYR A 221 5.74 -18.53 19.38
N GLY A 222 5.70 -19.89 19.41
CA GLY A 222 6.61 -20.71 20.20
C GLY A 222 6.26 -20.70 21.70
N SER A 223 7.21 -20.35 22.55
CA SER A 223 7.05 -20.31 24.03
C SER A 223 6.39 -19.04 24.58
N PHE A 224 5.96 -18.12 23.74
CA PHE A 224 5.53 -16.78 24.15
C PHE A 224 4.02 -16.62 24.37
N SER A 225 3.27 -17.71 24.47
CA SER A 225 1.83 -17.66 24.77
C SER A 225 1.56 -17.26 26.20
N ASP A 226 1.29 -15.97 26.40
CA ASP A 226 0.91 -15.42 27.70
C ASP A 226 0.00 -14.21 27.51
N CYS A 227 -1.29 -14.48 27.56
CA CYS A 227 -2.30 -13.42 27.35
C CYS A 227 -2.35 -12.37 28.49
N GLU A 228 -1.87 -12.70 29.68
CA GLU A 228 -1.77 -11.70 30.76
C GLU A 228 -0.66 -10.68 30.44
N LYS A 229 0.49 -11.16 29.95
CA LYS A 229 1.55 -10.27 29.49
C LYS A 229 1.13 -9.47 28.25
N ALA A 230 0.38 -10.09 27.34
CA ALA A 230 -0.19 -9.40 26.20
C ALA A 230 -1.05 -8.22 26.64
N ALA A 231 -1.99 -8.46 27.56
CA ALA A 231 -2.85 -7.40 28.09
C ALA A 231 -2.05 -6.26 28.76
N PHE A 232 -1.00 -6.61 29.52
CA PHE A 232 -0.12 -5.63 30.17
C PHE A 232 0.58 -4.71 29.15
N TRP A 233 1.14 -5.29 28.08
CA TRP A 233 1.84 -4.51 27.07
C TRP A 233 0.91 -3.72 26.17
N TYR A 234 -0.25 -4.29 25.82
CA TYR A 234 -1.29 -3.54 25.12
C TYR A 234 -1.79 -2.36 25.95
N GLU A 235 -1.97 -2.52 27.27
CA GLU A 235 -2.41 -1.42 28.13
C GLU A 235 -1.40 -0.27 28.15
N LYS A 236 -0.11 -0.58 28.21
CA LYS A 236 0.95 0.44 28.10
C LYS A 236 0.90 1.19 26.78
N SER A 237 0.86 0.46 25.67
CA SER A 237 0.78 1.04 24.32
C SER A 237 -0.52 1.83 24.10
N ALA A 238 -1.65 1.28 24.54
CA ALA A 238 -2.97 1.89 24.42
C ALA A 238 -3.10 3.21 25.22
N ASN A 239 -2.45 3.28 26.39
CA ASN A 239 -2.39 4.50 27.20
C ASN A 239 -1.56 5.60 26.54
N GLN A 240 -0.62 5.27 25.69
CA GLN A 240 0.11 6.22 24.85
C GLN A 240 -0.66 6.62 23.57
N GLY A 241 -1.88 6.11 23.38
CA GLY A 241 -2.74 6.46 22.25
C GLY A 241 -2.62 5.53 21.04
N ASN A 242 -1.82 4.47 21.10
CA ASN A 242 -1.71 3.53 19.97
C ASN A 242 -3.08 2.89 19.68
N MET A 243 -3.60 3.15 18.50
CA MET A 243 -4.94 2.78 18.05
C MET A 243 -5.14 1.25 18.00
N MET A 244 -4.14 0.52 17.50
CA MET A 244 -4.21 -0.94 17.42
C MET A 244 -4.16 -1.59 18.80
N ALA A 245 -3.29 -1.10 19.69
CA ALA A 245 -3.24 -1.59 21.06
C ALA A 245 -4.55 -1.31 21.83
N GLN A 246 -5.21 -0.19 21.58
CA GLN A 246 -6.54 0.10 22.14
C GLN A 246 -7.58 -0.91 21.65
N TYR A 247 -7.56 -1.22 20.35
CA TYR A 247 -8.45 -2.22 19.76
C TYR A 247 -8.18 -3.63 20.35
N ASP A 248 -6.94 -4.07 20.36
CA ASP A 248 -6.57 -5.40 20.85
C ASP A 248 -6.86 -5.56 22.35
N LEU A 249 -6.59 -4.53 23.15
CA LEU A 249 -6.95 -4.54 24.56
C LEU A 249 -8.48 -4.58 24.76
N GLY A 250 -9.24 -3.85 23.95
CA GLY A 250 -10.69 -3.94 23.89
C GLY A 250 -11.17 -5.36 23.61
N TYR A 251 -10.53 -6.04 22.64
CA TYR A 251 -10.81 -7.43 22.29
C TYR A 251 -10.51 -8.39 23.45
N LEU A 252 -9.38 -8.22 24.15
CA LEU A 252 -9.06 -9.03 25.33
C LEU A 252 -10.11 -8.88 26.43
N TYR A 253 -10.53 -7.65 26.74
CA TYR A 253 -11.59 -7.41 27.75
C TYR A 253 -12.96 -7.93 27.29
N TYR A 254 -13.28 -7.85 25.99
CA TYR A 254 -14.55 -8.35 25.45
C TYR A 254 -14.66 -9.88 25.57
N ASN A 255 -13.56 -10.60 25.38
CA ASN A 255 -13.53 -12.07 25.41
C ASN A 255 -13.05 -12.65 26.75
N GLY A 256 -12.51 -11.85 27.66
CA GLY A 256 -11.93 -12.32 28.93
C GLY A 256 -10.62 -13.09 28.72
N ILE A 257 -9.81 -12.71 27.73
CA ILE A 257 -8.56 -13.38 27.39
C ILE A 257 -7.38 -12.70 28.11
N GLY A 258 -6.70 -13.40 29.01
CA GLY A 258 -5.59 -12.86 29.82
C GLY A 258 -6.03 -11.75 30.81
N VAL A 259 -7.30 -11.38 30.80
CA VAL A 259 -7.92 -10.42 31.71
C VAL A 259 -9.31 -10.90 32.10
N LYS A 260 -9.83 -10.42 33.23
CA LYS A 260 -11.24 -10.68 33.58
C LYS A 260 -12.15 -10.03 32.53
N LEU A 261 -13.14 -10.78 32.02
CA LEU A 261 -14.16 -10.27 31.11
C LEU A 261 -14.79 -8.99 31.66
N ASP A 262 -14.74 -7.91 30.88
CA ASP A 262 -15.27 -6.61 31.26
C ASP A 262 -15.73 -5.82 30.02
N TYR A 263 -17.01 -5.94 29.70
CA TYR A 263 -17.60 -5.22 28.56
C TYR A 263 -17.55 -3.69 28.70
N LYS A 264 -17.50 -3.13 29.90
CA LYS A 264 -17.37 -1.67 30.09
C LYS A 264 -15.98 -1.20 29.65
N LYS A 265 -14.94 -1.92 30.10
CA LYS A 265 -13.57 -1.65 29.65
C LYS A 265 -13.40 -1.91 28.15
N ALA A 266 -13.99 -2.98 27.62
CA ALA A 266 -13.98 -3.25 26.18
C ALA A 266 -14.59 -2.07 25.39
N ALA A 267 -15.78 -1.61 25.78
CA ALA A 267 -16.43 -0.47 25.13
C ALA A 267 -15.61 0.83 25.22
N MET A 268 -14.95 1.05 26.35
CA MET A 268 -14.07 2.22 26.54
C MET A 268 -12.87 2.17 25.57
N TRP A 269 -12.20 1.03 25.46
CA TRP A 269 -11.03 0.89 24.62
C TRP A 269 -11.38 0.88 23.14
N TYR A 270 -12.42 0.15 22.73
CA TYR A 270 -12.95 0.25 21.36
C TYR A 270 -13.38 1.67 21.03
N GLY A 271 -13.96 2.41 22.00
CA GLY A 271 -14.33 3.82 21.82
C GLY A 271 -13.12 4.68 21.45
N LYS A 272 -12.03 4.57 22.21
CA LYS A 272 -10.79 5.31 21.94
C LYS A 272 -10.21 4.98 20.53
N ALA A 273 -10.21 3.71 20.15
CA ALA A 273 -9.76 3.30 18.81
C ALA A 273 -10.72 3.78 17.70
N ALA A 274 -12.03 3.71 17.94
CA ALA A 274 -13.06 4.20 17.02
C ALA A 274 -13.01 5.73 16.81
N ASP A 275 -12.66 6.48 17.84
CA ASP A 275 -12.46 7.94 17.77
C ASP A 275 -11.23 8.29 16.91
N GLN A 276 -10.27 7.38 16.79
CA GLN A 276 -9.13 7.47 15.86
C GLN A 276 -9.46 6.91 14.46
N ASN A 277 -10.72 6.65 14.19
CA ASN A 277 -11.25 6.21 12.89
C ASN A 277 -10.89 4.76 12.49
N LEU A 278 -10.60 3.86 13.43
CA LEU A 278 -10.41 2.44 13.14
C LEU A 278 -11.76 1.76 12.84
N ALA A 279 -11.94 1.24 11.64
CA ALA A 279 -13.21 0.66 11.18
C ALA A 279 -13.64 -0.57 12.01
N GLU A 280 -12.71 -1.45 12.35
CA GLU A 280 -12.94 -2.64 13.18
C GLU A 280 -13.42 -2.25 14.58
N ALA A 281 -12.83 -1.20 15.16
CA ALA A 281 -13.24 -0.69 16.47
C ALA A 281 -14.63 -0.01 16.42
N GLN A 282 -14.91 0.75 15.37
CA GLN A 282 -16.23 1.33 15.14
C GLN A 282 -17.29 0.23 15.01
N TYR A 283 -17.00 -0.81 14.24
CA TYR A 283 -17.92 -1.94 14.11
C TYR A 283 -18.16 -2.65 15.44
N ASN A 284 -17.10 -3.02 16.17
CA ASN A 284 -17.22 -3.74 17.44
C ASN A 284 -17.93 -2.89 18.52
N LEU A 285 -17.65 -1.60 18.58
CA LEU A 285 -18.39 -0.69 19.46
C LEU A 285 -19.86 -0.57 19.05
N GLY A 286 -20.14 -0.56 17.74
CA GLY A 286 -21.50 -0.62 17.19
C GLY A 286 -22.26 -1.85 17.66
N LEU A 287 -21.65 -3.03 17.57
CA LEU A 287 -22.19 -4.30 18.11
C LEU A 287 -22.48 -4.20 19.62
N MET A 288 -21.58 -3.58 20.37
CA MET A 288 -21.79 -3.42 21.82
C MET A 288 -22.98 -2.51 22.12
N TYR A 289 -23.18 -1.43 21.37
CA TYR A 289 -24.39 -0.59 21.50
C TYR A 289 -25.66 -1.30 21.02
N GLU A 290 -25.59 -2.10 19.96
CA GLU A 290 -26.73 -2.88 19.47
C GLU A 290 -27.19 -3.91 20.51
N ARG A 291 -26.24 -4.60 21.15
CA ARG A 291 -26.52 -5.68 22.11
C ARG A 291 -26.67 -5.20 23.54
N GLY A 292 -26.22 -3.97 23.87
CA GLY A 292 -26.21 -3.45 25.23
C GLY A 292 -25.13 -4.06 26.13
N LEU A 293 -23.97 -4.38 25.53
CA LEU A 293 -22.83 -5.00 26.23
C LEU A 293 -21.89 -3.91 26.77
N GLY A 294 -21.86 -3.76 28.11
CA GLY A 294 -21.05 -2.76 28.80
C GLY A 294 -21.49 -1.31 28.60
N VAL A 295 -22.44 -1.08 27.72
CA VAL A 295 -23.08 0.21 27.40
C VAL A 295 -24.60 0.03 27.34
N SER A 296 -25.38 1.11 27.54
CA SER A 296 -26.82 1.03 27.34
C SER A 296 -27.14 0.77 25.87
N LYS A 297 -28.05 -0.18 25.63
CA LYS A 297 -28.49 -0.55 24.27
C LYS A 297 -28.99 0.69 23.52
N ASN A 298 -28.45 0.91 22.32
CA ASN A 298 -28.76 2.08 21.51
C ASN A 298 -28.51 1.83 20.01
N TYR A 299 -29.54 1.47 19.27
CA TYR A 299 -29.48 1.24 17.83
C TYR A 299 -29.07 2.47 17.02
N SER A 300 -29.39 3.69 17.47
CA SER A 300 -29.01 4.91 16.73
C SER A 300 -27.49 5.13 16.78
N LYS A 301 -26.86 4.89 17.95
CA LYS A 301 -25.41 4.91 18.07
C LYS A 301 -24.77 3.77 17.29
N ALA A 302 -25.37 2.57 17.33
CA ALA A 302 -24.89 1.43 16.54
C ALA A 302 -24.92 1.76 15.04
N ALA A 303 -26.02 2.27 14.51
CA ALA A 303 -26.16 2.67 13.11
C ALA A 303 -25.13 3.73 12.68
N THR A 304 -24.86 4.71 13.57
CA THR A 304 -23.85 5.75 13.31
C THR A 304 -22.45 5.14 13.21
N LEU A 305 -22.10 4.22 14.10
CA LEU A 305 -20.81 3.56 14.12
C LEU A 305 -20.64 2.58 12.96
N TYR A 306 -21.69 1.80 12.66
CA TYR A 306 -21.70 0.92 11.48
C TYR A 306 -21.55 1.73 10.20
N ARG A 307 -22.21 2.89 10.07
CA ARG A 307 -22.04 3.76 8.90
C ARG A 307 -20.60 4.19 8.72
N LYS A 308 -19.94 4.67 9.77
CA LYS A 308 -18.52 5.07 9.70
C LYS A 308 -17.62 3.92 9.26
N ALA A 309 -17.82 2.72 9.80
CA ALA A 309 -17.07 1.53 9.41
C ALA A 309 -17.42 1.08 7.98
N ALA A 310 -18.70 1.10 7.60
CA ALA A 310 -19.18 0.71 6.29
C ALA A 310 -18.67 1.63 5.16
N GLU A 311 -18.59 2.93 5.40
CA GLU A 311 -18.00 3.92 4.50
C GLU A 311 -16.51 3.69 4.26
N GLN A 312 -15.81 3.10 5.22
CA GLN A 312 -14.42 2.63 5.08
C GLN A 312 -14.30 1.25 4.42
N GLY A 313 -15.40 0.65 3.99
CA GLY A 313 -15.41 -0.65 3.32
C GLY A 313 -15.57 -1.86 4.25
N HIS A 314 -15.77 -1.69 5.56
CA HIS A 314 -15.89 -2.82 6.48
C HIS A 314 -17.12 -3.68 6.16
N LEU A 315 -16.87 -4.90 5.67
CA LEU A 315 -17.85 -5.82 5.09
C LEU A 315 -19.03 -6.14 6.01
N ALA A 316 -18.76 -6.46 7.28
CA ALA A 316 -19.81 -6.80 8.24
C ALA A 316 -20.63 -5.55 8.66
N ALA A 317 -19.98 -4.37 8.73
CA ALA A 317 -20.69 -3.13 9.05
C ALA A 317 -21.64 -2.73 7.92
N GLN A 318 -21.28 -2.96 6.65
CA GLN A 318 -22.17 -2.75 5.51
C GLN A 318 -23.40 -3.65 5.59
N LEU A 319 -23.21 -4.94 5.90
CA LEU A 319 -24.30 -5.88 6.09
C LEU A 319 -25.24 -5.42 7.22
N ASP A 320 -24.70 -5.20 8.40
CA ASP A 320 -25.51 -4.91 9.61
C ASP A 320 -26.20 -3.54 9.50
N LEU A 321 -25.57 -2.55 8.87
CA LEU A 321 -26.22 -1.28 8.55
C LEU A 321 -27.42 -1.47 7.60
N GLY A 322 -27.29 -2.31 6.58
CA GLY A 322 -28.39 -2.69 5.69
C GLY A 322 -29.55 -3.33 6.47
N VAL A 323 -29.24 -4.21 7.43
CA VAL A 323 -30.23 -4.84 8.31
C VAL A 323 -30.94 -3.79 9.18
N LEU A 324 -30.19 -2.83 9.76
CA LEU A 324 -30.79 -1.76 10.56
C LEU A 324 -31.72 -0.87 9.72
N TYR A 325 -31.38 -0.56 8.48
CA TYR A 325 -32.26 0.19 7.57
C TYR A 325 -33.53 -0.58 7.21
N HIS A 326 -33.41 -1.87 6.86
CA HIS A 326 -34.55 -2.72 6.55
C HIS A 326 -35.54 -2.81 7.74
N ASN A 327 -35.01 -2.97 8.96
CA ASN A 327 -35.80 -3.11 10.17
C ASN A 327 -36.29 -1.77 10.76
N GLY A 328 -35.74 -0.63 10.32
CA GLY A 328 -36.01 0.68 10.93
C GLY A 328 -35.46 0.79 12.36
N GLN A 329 -34.35 0.11 12.68
CA GLN A 329 -33.75 0.08 14.00
C GLN A 329 -32.66 1.16 14.13
N GLY A 330 -32.93 2.17 14.97
CA GLY A 330 -32.02 3.30 15.18
C GLY A 330 -31.90 4.29 14.01
N VAL A 331 -32.46 3.95 12.88
CA VAL A 331 -32.62 4.74 11.66
C VAL A 331 -34.07 4.64 11.17
N LYS A 332 -34.52 5.60 10.37
CA LYS A 332 -35.80 5.45 9.66
C LYS A 332 -35.70 4.28 8.70
N ARG A 333 -36.73 3.41 8.67
CA ARG A 333 -36.78 2.31 7.72
C ARG A 333 -36.64 2.82 6.29
N ASP A 334 -35.71 2.24 5.57
CA ASP A 334 -35.45 2.55 4.16
C ASP A 334 -34.89 1.31 3.46
N ASP A 335 -35.77 0.62 2.74
CA ASP A 335 -35.42 -0.62 2.04
C ASP A 335 -34.50 -0.36 0.84
N SER A 336 -34.50 0.87 0.27
CA SER A 336 -33.57 1.25 -0.80
C SER A 336 -32.15 1.39 -0.30
N GLU A 337 -31.97 2.07 0.86
CA GLU A 337 -30.69 2.14 1.56
C GLU A 337 -30.21 0.74 1.97
N ALA A 338 -31.14 -0.12 2.46
CA ALA A 338 -30.78 -1.49 2.83
C ALA A 338 -30.22 -2.27 1.62
N ILE A 339 -30.87 -2.21 0.47
CA ILE A 339 -30.38 -2.85 -0.78
C ILE A 339 -29.01 -2.29 -1.17
N TRP A 340 -28.82 -0.97 -1.08
CA TRP A 340 -27.56 -0.35 -1.43
C TRP A 340 -26.41 -0.88 -0.56
N TRP A 341 -26.61 -0.96 0.76
CA TRP A 341 -25.60 -1.49 1.68
C TRP A 341 -25.40 -3.00 1.51
N PHE A 342 -26.47 -3.78 1.31
CA PHE A 342 -26.34 -5.21 0.99
C PHE A 342 -25.55 -5.45 -0.29
N ARG A 343 -25.73 -4.64 -1.34
CA ARG A 343 -24.94 -4.74 -2.56
C ARG A 343 -23.47 -4.48 -2.28
N LYS A 344 -23.14 -3.43 -1.55
CA LYS A 344 -21.74 -3.14 -1.17
C LYS A 344 -21.08 -4.31 -0.43
N SER A 345 -21.77 -4.95 0.50
CA SER A 345 -21.28 -6.11 1.22
C SER A 345 -21.20 -7.36 0.32
N ALA A 346 -22.18 -7.57 -0.55
CA ALA A 346 -22.22 -8.68 -1.50
C ALA A 346 -21.10 -8.59 -2.55
N ASP A 347 -20.82 -7.39 -3.06
CA ASP A 347 -19.73 -7.13 -4.00
C ASP A 347 -18.35 -7.50 -3.43
N GLN A 348 -18.20 -7.52 -2.11
CA GLN A 348 -17.03 -8.01 -1.39
C GLN A 348 -17.09 -9.53 -1.08
N GLY A 349 -18.06 -10.25 -1.64
CA GLY A 349 -18.18 -11.70 -1.48
C GLY A 349 -18.87 -12.17 -0.20
N ASN A 350 -19.72 -11.35 0.42
CA ASN A 350 -20.46 -11.76 1.62
C ASN A 350 -21.70 -12.61 1.25
N PRO A 351 -21.73 -13.92 1.59
CA PRO A 351 -22.87 -14.79 1.25
C PRO A 351 -24.16 -14.38 1.96
N VAL A 352 -24.06 -13.81 3.17
CA VAL A 352 -25.24 -13.34 3.93
C VAL A 352 -25.89 -12.13 3.24
N ALA A 353 -25.07 -11.23 2.71
CA ALA A 353 -25.56 -10.07 1.97
C ALA A 353 -26.25 -10.48 0.66
N TYR A 354 -25.71 -11.46 -0.06
CA TYR A 354 -26.38 -12.05 -1.22
C TYR A 354 -27.74 -12.64 -0.85
N ALA A 355 -27.82 -13.39 0.24
CA ALA A 355 -29.10 -13.96 0.67
C ALA A 355 -30.11 -12.87 1.06
N ASN A 356 -29.67 -11.78 1.72
CA ASN A 356 -30.55 -10.65 2.04
C ASN A 356 -31.04 -9.94 0.76
N LEU A 357 -30.21 -9.78 -0.26
CA LEU A 357 -30.65 -9.29 -1.58
C LEU A 357 -31.72 -10.22 -2.17
N GLY A 358 -31.50 -11.54 -2.07
CA GLY A 358 -32.51 -12.53 -2.45
C GLY A 358 -33.86 -12.30 -1.78
N VAL A 359 -33.85 -12.05 -0.47
CA VAL A 359 -35.07 -11.73 0.32
C VAL A 359 -35.73 -10.44 -0.17
N MET A 360 -34.95 -9.40 -0.48
CA MET A 360 -35.47 -8.12 -0.96
C MET A 360 -36.25 -8.31 -2.29
N TYR A 361 -35.64 -9.04 -3.24
CA TYR A 361 -36.28 -9.32 -4.53
C TYR A 361 -37.46 -10.33 -4.45
N GLU A 362 -37.38 -11.34 -3.56
CA GLU A 362 -38.47 -12.30 -3.33
C GLU A 362 -39.75 -11.62 -2.84
N ASN A 363 -39.61 -10.61 -1.97
CA ASN A 363 -40.73 -9.93 -1.36
C ASN A 363 -41.11 -8.60 -2.03
N GLY A 364 -40.26 -8.05 -2.90
CA GLY A 364 -40.49 -6.78 -3.55
C GLY A 364 -40.27 -5.58 -2.63
N PHE A 365 -39.28 -5.65 -1.72
CA PHE A 365 -38.92 -4.54 -0.85
C PHE A 365 -38.06 -3.53 -1.61
N ALA A 366 -38.60 -2.32 -1.86
CA ALA A 366 -37.98 -1.23 -2.63
C ALA A 366 -37.52 -1.61 -4.06
N VAL A 367 -37.85 -2.80 -4.51
CA VAL A 367 -37.62 -3.30 -5.88
C VAL A 367 -38.88 -4.03 -6.36
N GLU A 368 -39.07 -4.15 -7.68
CA GLU A 368 -40.13 -5.01 -8.19
C GLU A 368 -39.88 -6.47 -7.77
N LYS A 369 -40.94 -7.13 -7.29
CA LYS A 369 -40.89 -8.54 -6.92
C LYS A 369 -40.42 -9.40 -8.10
N ASN A 370 -39.29 -10.09 -7.93
CA ASN A 370 -38.65 -10.90 -8.96
C ASN A 370 -38.08 -12.18 -8.39
N ILE A 371 -38.82 -13.28 -8.51
CA ILE A 371 -38.43 -14.59 -7.99
C ILE A 371 -37.19 -15.13 -8.71
N SER A 372 -37.05 -14.88 -10.02
CA SER A 372 -35.90 -15.34 -10.80
C SER A 372 -34.59 -14.68 -10.28
N GLU A 373 -34.65 -13.38 -10.02
CA GLU A 373 -33.51 -12.64 -9.47
C GLU A 373 -33.22 -13.04 -8.03
N ALA A 374 -34.24 -13.27 -7.21
CA ALA A 374 -34.08 -13.79 -5.86
C ALA A 374 -33.34 -15.14 -5.85
N VAL A 375 -33.74 -16.05 -6.74
CA VAL A 375 -33.06 -17.36 -6.92
C VAL A 375 -31.59 -17.18 -7.33
N ASN A 376 -31.28 -16.25 -8.21
CA ASN A 376 -29.92 -15.96 -8.62
C ASN A 376 -29.08 -15.49 -7.43
N TYR A 377 -29.60 -14.62 -6.57
CA TYR A 377 -28.91 -14.19 -5.36
C TYR A 377 -28.70 -15.30 -4.35
N TYR A 378 -29.71 -16.17 -4.12
CA TYR A 378 -29.55 -17.33 -3.24
C TYR A 378 -28.51 -18.34 -3.76
N LYS A 379 -28.44 -18.51 -5.10
CA LYS A 379 -27.38 -19.32 -5.73
C LYS A 379 -26.00 -18.76 -5.45
N LYS A 380 -25.79 -17.45 -5.67
CA LYS A 380 -24.52 -16.78 -5.37
C LYS A 380 -24.13 -16.94 -3.91
N ALA A 381 -25.07 -16.84 -2.97
CA ALA A 381 -24.80 -17.08 -1.56
C ALA A 381 -24.29 -18.53 -1.32
N LEU A 382 -24.86 -19.53 -2.01
CA LEU A 382 -24.45 -20.94 -1.88
C LEU A 382 -23.16 -21.26 -2.65
N GLU A 383 -22.85 -20.56 -3.73
CA GLU A 383 -21.55 -20.66 -4.42
C GLU A 383 -20.40 -20.25 -3.52
N LEU A 384 -20.61 -19.20 -2.71
CA LEU A 384 -19.64 -18.69 -1.74
C LEU A 384 -19.61 -19.52 -0.45
N ASN A 385 -20.78 -19.95 0.02
CA ASN A 385 -20.92 -20.81 1.18
C ASN A 385 -21.94 -21.94 0.92
N PRO A 386 -21.49 -23.10 0.44
CA PRO A 386 -22.36 -24.23 0.12
C PRO A 386 -23.19 -24.74 1.32
N ASN A 387 -22.81 -24.40 2.54
CA ASN A 387 -23.51 -24.81 3.75
C ASN A 387 -24.43 -23.73 4.34
N TYR A 388 -24.65 -22.61 3.63
CA TYR A 388 -25.46 -21.52 4.15
C TYR A 388 -26.96 -21.89 4.15
N ALA A 389 -27.45 -22.35 5.31
CA ALA A 389 -28.79 -22.88 5.50
C ALA A 389 -29.91 -21.92 5.06
N PRO A 390 -29.89 -20.59 5.38
CA PRO A 390 -30.98 -19.71 4.98
C PRO A 390 -31.23 -19.65 3.46
N ALA A 391 -30.18 -19.71 2.64
CA ALA A 391 -30.34 -19.73 1.19
C ALA A 391 -30.90 -21.06 0.68
N LYS A 392 -30.50 -22.21 1.29
CA LYS A 392 -31.08 -23.53 0.98
C LYS A 392 -32.55 -23.59 1.30
N GLU A 393 -32.95 -23.07 2.45
CA GLU A 393 -34.34 -23.03 2.91
C GLU A 393 -35.18 -22.11 2.00
N ALA A 394 -34.64 -20.96 1.60
CA ALA A 394 -35.32 -20.04 0.68
C ALA A 394 -35.58 -20.71 -0.69
N LEU A 395 -34.58 -21.34 -1.28
CA LEU A 395 -34.76 -22.09 -2.53
C LEU A 395 -35.76 -23.22 -2.38
N SER A 396 -35.70 -23.98 -1.29
CA SER A 396 -36.65 -25.08 -1.02
C SER A 396 -38.09 -24.55 -0.88
N ARG A 397 -38.29 -23.41 -0.20
CA ARG A 397 -39.61 -22.73 -0.08
C ARG A 397 -40.15 -22.29 -1.45
N LEU A 398 -39.26 -21.92 -2.36
CA LEU A 398 -39.62 -21.57 -3.75
C LEU A 398 -39.81 -22.80 -4.67
N GLY A 399 -39.75 -24.01 -4.12
CA GLY A 399 -39.92 -25.26 -4.88
C GLY A 399 -38.71 -25.65 -5.71
N ILE A 400 -37.53 -25.06 -5.43
CA ILE A 400 -36.29 -25.32 -6.16
C ILE A 400 -35.38 -26.19 -5.30
N ARG A 401 -34.95 -27.30 -5.84
CA ARG A 401 -33.94 -28.14 -5.20
C ARG A 401 -32.57 -27.45 -5.33
N TRP A 402 -32.00 -27.02 -4.22
CA TRP A 402 -30.73 -26.29 -4.25
C TRP A 402 -29.59 -27.11 -4.85
N GLN A 403 -29.64 -28.45 -4.76
CA GLN A 403 -28.68 -29.36 -5.38
C GLN A 403 -28.64 -29.27 -6.90
N ASP A 404 -29.78 -28.91 -7.52
CA ASP A 404 -29.91 -28.80 -8.98
C ASP A 404 -29.36 -27.46 -9.51
N VAL A 405 -29.15 -26.50 -8.63
CA VAL A 405 -28.76 -25.12 -8.99
C VAL A 405 -27.38 -24.71 -8.52
N VAL A 406 -26.76 -25.48 -7.61
CA VAL A 406 -25.38 -25.31 -7.15
C VAL A 406 -24.61 -26.56 -7.56
N PRO A 407 -23.55 -26.46 -8.39
CA PRO A 407 -22.72 -27.60 -8.73
C PRO A 407 -22.13 -28.20 -7.43
N VAL A 408 -22.48 -29.42 -7.11
CA VAL A 408 -21.86 -30.17 -6.02
C VAL A 408 -20.41 -30.40 -6.46
N LYS A 409 -19.44 -29.74 -5.84
CA LYS A 409 -18.06 -30.22 -5.85
C LYS A 409 -18.09 -31.57 -5.14
N THR A 410 -18.17 -32.66 -5.90
CA THR A 410 -18.02 -34.00 -5.38
C THR A 410 -16.62 -34.10 -4.75
N SER A 411 -16.57 -34.02 -3.44
CA SER A 411 -15.43 -34.52 -2.68
C SER A 411 -15.40 -36.03 -2.92
N VAL A 412 -14.52 -36.49 -3.76
CA VAL A 412 -14.17 -37.90 -3.84
C VAL A 412 -13.50 -38.25 -2.51
N SER A 413 -14.26 -38.94 -1.64
CA SER A 413 -13.67 -39.59 -0.51
C SER A 413 -12.74 -40.70 -1.01
N PRO A 414 -11.52 -40.83 -0.50
CA PRO A 414 -10.70 -41.97 -0.82
C PRO A 414 -11.33 -43.21 -0.13
N THR A 415 -11.86 -44.12 -0.94
CA THR A 415 -12.12 -45.51 -0.49
C THR A 415 -10.78 -46.14 -0.23
N GLU A 416 -10.59 -46.57 1.03
CA GLU A 416 -9.54 -47.47 1.43
C GLU A 416 -9.64 -48.76 0.59
N THR A 417 -8.56 -49.11 -0.09
CA THR A 417 -8.24 -50.48 -0.46
C THR A 417 -6.77 -50.72 -0.17
N GLU A 418 -6.59 -51.64 0.73
CA GLU A 418 -5.30 -52.19 1.18
C GLU A 418 -4.52 -52.87 0.04
N SER A 419 -3.20 -52.83 0.26
CA SER A 419 -2.15 -53.80 -0.04
C SER A 419 -1.63 -53.89 -1.47
N THR A 420 -0.40 -53.62 -1.69
CA THR A 420 0.76 -54.51 -1.59
C THR A 420 2.04 -53.79 -2.06
N SER A 421 3.10 -54.06 -1.37
CA SER A 421 4.47 -53.62 -1.55
C SER A 421 5.06 -53.89 -2.95
N SER A 422 5.74 -52.91 -3.51
CA SER A 422 6.99 -53.14 -4.26
C SER A 422 7.82 -51.86 -4.27
N GLU A 423 8.98 -51.94 -3.67
CA GLU A 423 10.06 -50.98 -3.74
C GLU A 423 10.46 -50.70 -5.19
N THR A 424 10.43 -49.45 -5.61
CA THR A 424 11.29 -48.96 -6.67
C THR A 424 11.68 -47.52 -6.34
N THR A 425 12.94 -47.36 -6.07
CA THR A 425 13.65 -46.10 -5.96
C THR A 425 13.40 -45.24 -7.20
N SER A 426 12.76 -44.08 -7.01
CA SER A 426 12.78 -42.98 -7.97
C SER A 426 13.13 -41.70 -7.25
N THR A 427 14.23 -41.14 -7.67
CA THR A 427 14.78 -39.82 -7.32
C THR A 427 13.68 -38.76 -7.24
N GLU A 428 13.49 -38.24 -6.05
CA GLU A 428 12.73 -37.00 -5.81
C GLU A 428 13.41 -35.87 -6.60
N LYS A 429 12.68 -35.29 -7.55
CA LYS A 429 12.95 -33.95 -8.00
C LYS A 429 12.34 -33.04 -6.95
N GLU A 430 13.17 -32.25 -6.31
CA GLU A 430 12.76 -31.09 -5.55
C GLU A 430 11.85 -30.24 -6.45
N ASP A 431 10.57 -30.10 -6.08
CA ASP A 431 9.71 -29.04 -6.59
C ASP A 431 10.23 -27.74 -5.98
N ASP A 432 10.99 -26.98 -6.75
CA ASP A 432 11.36 -25.61 -6.40
C ASP A 432 10.06 -24.83 -6.18
N GLU A 433 9.78 -24.43 -4.95
CA GLU A 433 8.74 -23.43 -4.65
C GLU A 433 9.08 -22.15 -5.43
N ILE A 434 8.26 -21.84 -6.44
CA ILE A 434 8.41 -20.62 -7.25
C ILE A 434 8.04 -19.44 -6.37
N SER A 435 9.01 -18.61 -6.01
CA SER A 435 8.74 -17.34 -5.35
C SER A 435 8.18 -16.37 -6.40
N ILE A 436 7.08 -15.70 -6.09
CA ILE A 436 6.48 -14.69 -6.97
C ILE A 436 6.84 -13.33 -6.42
N ASP A 437 7.71 -12.59 -7.13
CA ASP A 437 8.26 -11.31 -6.66
C ASP A 437 7.52 -10.10 -7.23
N GLY A 438 6.72 -10.28 -8.26
CA GLY A 438 5.93 -9.21 -8.86
C GLY A 438 4.77 -9.68 -9.71
N SER A 439 3.84 -8.78 -9.95
CA SER A 439 2.68 -9.05 -10.80
C SER A 439 2.25 -7.83 -11.61
N GLY A 440 1.65 -8.08 -12.75
CA GLY A 440 1.04 -7.06 -13.60
C GLY A 440 -0.02 -7.66 -14.50
N THR A 441 -0.57 -6.85 -15.39
CA THR A 441 -1.55 -7.29 -16.38
C THR A 441 -0.92 -7.38 -17.75
N GLY A 442 -1.36 -8.33 -18.54
CA GLY A 442 -1.06 -8.42 -19.98
C GLY A 442 -2.31 -8.80 -20.75
N PHE A 443 -2.24 -8.73 -22.06
CA PHE A 443 -3.35 -9.17 -22.91
C PHE A 443 -2.83 -9.83 -24.18
N VAL A 444 -3.58 -10.80 -24.67
CA VAL A 444 -3.23 -11.58 -25.86
C VAL A 444 -3.28 -10.68 -27.10
N ILE A 445 -2.26 -10.72 -27.95
CA ILE A 445 -2.18 -9.95 -29.20
C ILE A 445 -2.09 -10.84 -30.45
N ASP A 446 -1.80 -12.12 -30.27
CA ASP A 446 -1.76 -13.11 -31.38
C ASP A 446 -2.20 -14.48 -30.84
N LYS A 447 -2.97 -15.20 -31.63
CA LYS A 447 -3.56 -16.51 -31.25
C LYS A 447 -2.53 -17.57 -30.84
N ARG A 448 -1.26 -17.41 -31.20
CA ARG A 448 -0.14 -18.31 -30.84
C ARG A 448 0.40 -18.08 -29.42
N GLY A 449 -0.27 -17.21 -28.63
CA GLY A 449 0.11 -16.94 -27.24
C GLY A 449 1.13 -15.80 -27.07
N PHE A 450 1.15 -14.83 -27.98
CA PHE A 450 1.87 -13.58 -27.77
C PHE A 450 0.97 -12.61 -27.01
N LEU A 451 1.55 -11.99 -25.98
CA LEU A 451 0.89 -11.00 -25.13
C LEU A 451 1.69 -9.71 -25.10
N ALA A 452 1.00 -8.60 -24.92
CA ALA A 452 1.59 -7.31 -24.59
C ALA A 452 1.41 -6.99 -23.12
N THR A 453 2.41 -6.34 -22.52
CA THR A 453 2.42 -5.81 -21.15
C THR A 453 3.38 -4.62 -21.07
N ASN A 454 3.54 -4.01 -19.89
CA ASN A 454 4.57 -3.01 -19.67
C ASN A 454 5.95 -3.64 -19.44
N TYR A 455 7.01 -2.90 -19.80
CA TYR A 455 8.40 -3.31 -19.56
C TYR A 455 8.71 -3.40 -18.07
N HIS A 456 8.25 -2.45 -17.26
CA HIS A 456 8.49 -2.49 -15.81
C HIS A 456 7.89 -3.73 -15.13
N VAL A 457 6.85 -4.37 -15.72
CA VAL A 457 6.28 -5.63 -15.23
C VAL A 457 7.23 -6.82 -15.48
N THR A 458 7.99 -6.82 -16.58
CA THR A 458 8.88 -7.94 -16.97
C THR A 458 10.36 -7.66 -16.71
N LYS A 459 10.71 -6.42 -16.35
CA LYS A 459 12.09 -5.98 -16.17
C LYS A 459 12.83 -6.82 -15.13
N GLY A 460 13.92 -7.45 -15.57
CA GLY A 460 14.79 -8.24 -14.69
C GLY A 460 14.22 -9.60 -14.29
N ALA A 461 13.07 -10.01 -14.81
CA ALA A 461 12.47 -11.30 -14.48
C ALA A 461 13.36 -12.47 -14.92
N LYS A 462 13.62 -13.39 -14.01
CA LYS A 462 14.26 -14.68 -14.26
C LYS A 462 13.26 -15.64 -14.92
N ASN A 463 12.05 -15.68 -14.38
CA ASN A 463 10.94 -16.44 -14.94
C ASN A 463 9.72 -15.53 -15.09
N VAL A 464 8.96 -15.74 -16.16
CA VAL A 464 7.68 -15.08 -16.42
C VAL A 464 6.61 -16.15 -16.56
N PHE A 465 5.50 -15.95 -15.84
CA PHE A 465 4.34 -16.82 -15.92
C PHE A 465 3.14 -16.01 -16.42
N VAL A 466 2.42 -16.57 -17.36
CA VAL A 466 1.17 -16.04 -17.90
C VAL A 466 0.01 -16.85 -17.35
N CYS A 467 -0.81 -16.23 -16.53
CA CYS A 467 -2.00 -16.86 -15.96
C CYS A 467 -3.24 -16.40 -16.70
N LEU A 468 -3.97 -17.33 -17.28
CA LEU A 468 -5.19 -17.11 -18.05
C LEU A 468 -6.37 -17.89 -17.46
N GLN A 469 -7.56 -17.29 -17.47
CA GLN A 469 -8.77 -17.97 -17.10
C GLN A 469 -9.41 -18.64 -18.33
N LEU A 470 -9.10 -19.92 -18.55
CA LEU A 470 -9.61 -20.70 -19.67
C LEU A 470 -10.73 -21.64 -19.18
N ASP A 471 -11.92 -21.52 -19.78
CA ASP A 471 -13.12 -22.29 -19.40
C ASP A 471 -13.47 -22.20 -17.91
N GLY A 472 -13.24 -21.03 -17.30
CA GLY A 472 -13.49 -20.76 -15.88
C GLY A 472 -12.44 -21.32 -14.93
N ILE A 473 -11.35 -21.92 -15.44
CA ILE A 473 -10.25 -22.48 -14.67
C ILE A 473 -8.98 -21.63 -14.90
N TRP A 474 -8.31 -21.27 -13.81
CA TRP A 474 -7.00 -20.64 -13.90
C TRP A 474 -5.94 -21.62 -14.34
N LYS A 475 -5.20 -21.25 -15.37
CA LYS A 475 -4.04 -21.99 -15.85
C LYS A 475 -2.85 -21.05 -15.93
N SER A 476 -1.74 -21.49 -15.35
CA SER A 476 -0.45 -20.80 -15.42
C SER A 476 0.42 -21.47 -16.49
N PHE A 477 1.07 -20.66 -17.30
CA PHE A 477 1.95 -21.09 -18.38
C PHE A 477 3.29 -20.38 -18.26
N HIS A 478 4.38 -21.12 -18.40
CA HIS A 478 5.69 -20.49 -18.55
C HIS A 478 5.73 -19.65 -19.82
N ALA A 479 6.35 -18.47 -19.75
CA ALA A 479 6.47 -17.54 -20.85
C ALA A 479 7.88 -16.97 -20.93
N VAL A 480 8.24 -16.47 -22.10
CA VAL A 480 9.53 -15.82 -22.35
C VAL A 480 9.31 -14.39 -22.86
N VAL A 481 10.13 -13.48 -22.41
CA VAL A 481 10.18 -12.13 -22.97
C VAL A 481 10.79 -12.22 -24.37
N VAL A 482 10.05 -11.76 -25.37
CA VAL A 482 10.47 -11.83 -26.78
C VAL A 482 11.08 -10.51 -27.22
N LYS A 483 10.55 -9.40 -26.73
CA LYS A 483 10.98 -8.07 -27.10
C LYS A 483 10.58 -7.05 -26.05
N ASP A 484 11.52 -6.18 -25.71
CA ASP A 484 11.33 -5.04 -24.82
C ASP A 484 11.54 -3.71 -25.55
N ASP A 485 10.82 -2.71 -25.08
CA ASP A 485 11.03 -1.30 -25.38
C ASP A 485 11.02 -0.51 -24.06
N PRO A 486 12.18 -0.39 -23.39
CA PRO A 486 12.30 0.35 -22.14
C PRO A 486 11.96 1.84 -22.26
N THR A 487 12.09 2.41 -23.46
CA THR A 487 11.82 3.84 -23.72
C THR A 487 10.33 4.16 -23.66
N ASN A 488 9.51 3.25 -24.18
CA ASN A 488 8.06 3.39 -24.20
C ASN A 488 7.36 2.50 -23.17
N ASP A 489 8.11 1.91 -22.25
CA ASP A 489 7.64 1.00 -21.20
C ASP A 489 6.75 -0.14 -21.73
N LEU A 490 7.18 -0.79 -22.80
CA LEU A 490 6.46 -1.88 -23.45
C LEU A 490 7.26 -3.17 -23.47
N SER A 491 6.58 -4.30 -23.34
CA SER A 491 7.15 -5.64 -23.45
C SER A 491 6.21 -6.58 -24.18
N ILE A 492 6.79 -7.47 -24.98
CA ILE A 492 6.08 -8.58 -25.64
C ILE A 492 6.59 -9.89 -25.04
N VAL A 493 5.69 -10.66 -24.47
CA VAL A 493 5.95 -12.00 -23.95
C VAL A 493 5.27 -13.04 -24.83
N ARG A 494 5.84 -14.25 -24.88
CA ARG A 494 5.24 -15.40 -25.58
C ARG A 494 5.15 -16.56 -24.61
N ILE A 495 3.99 -17.21 -24.56
CA ILE A 495 3.81 -18.46 -23.84
C ILE A 495 4.70 -19.52 -24.49
N ASP A 496 5.61 -20.11 -23.70
CA ASP A 496 6.55 -21.13 -24.11
C ASP A 496 6.33 -22.39 -23.27
N ASP A 497 5.11 -22.90 -23.31
CA ASP A 497 4.65 -24.04 -22.53
C ASP A 497 3.98 -25.06 -23.47
N LYS A 498 4.42 -26.31 -23.39
CA LYS A 498 3.88 -27.41 -24.21
C LYS A 498 2.40 -27.75 -23.96
N ASN A 499 1.88 -27.31 -22.81
CA ASN A 499 0.48 -27.52 -22.43
C ASN A 499 -0.43 -26.40 -22.94
N PHE A 500 0.13 -25.34 -23.52
CA PHE A 500 -0.65 -24.24 -24.07
C PHE A 500 -1.24 -24.63 -25.44
N VAL A 501 -2.56 -24.49 -25.53
CA VAL A 501 -3.29 -24.67 -26.80
C VAL A 501 -3.58 -23.30 -27.38
N HIS A 502 -3.19 -23.09 -28.64
CA HIS A 502 -3.40 -21.83 -29.35
C HIS A 502 -4.87 -21.43 -29.34
N PHE A 503 -5.14 -20.13 -29.25
CA PHE A 503 -6.49 -19.61 -29.36
C PHE A 503 -7.04 -19.86 -30.79
N SER A 504 -8.31 -20.24 -30.87
CA SER A 504 -8.98 -20.43 -32.17
C SER A 504 -9.20 -19.09 -32.88
N ASN A 505 -9.61 -18.07 -32.13
CA ASN A 505 -9.83 -16.70 -32.60
C ASN A 505 -9.65 -15.71 -31.46
N LEU A 506 -9.36 -14.44 -31.80
CA LEU A 506 -9.35 -13.31 -30.86
C LEU A 506 -10.51 -12.37 -31.22
N PRO A 507 -11.55 -12.24 -30.37
CA PRO A 507 -12.82 -11.61 -30.73
C PRO A 507 -12.80 -10.08 -30.56
N TYR A 508 -11.69 -9.44 -30.85
CA TYR A 508 -11.52 -7.99 -30.75
C TYR A 508 -10.63 -7.47 -31.88
N ASN A 509 -10.58 -6.14 -31.99
CA ASN A 509 -9.77 -5.47 -33.01
C ASN A 509 -8.59 -4.76 -32.37
N PHE A 510 -7.43 -4.82 -33.02
CA PHE A 510 -6.28 -4.00 -32.69
C PHE A 510 -6.20 -2.82 -33.65
N THR A 511 -6.09 -1.61 -33.14
CA THR A 511 -6.07 -0.41 -33.96
C THR A 511 -4.99 0.57 -33.53
N THR A 512 -4.52 1.37 -34.47
CA THR A 512 -3.49 2.40 -34.25
C THR A 512 -4.01 3.82 -34.43
N TYR A 513 -5.33 4.01 -34.64
CA TYR A 513 -5.87 5.36 -34.71
C TYR A 513 -5.86 6.05 -33.34
N SER A 514 -5.63 7.35 -33.35
CA SER A 514 -5.64 8.16 -32.12
C SER A 514 -7.07 8.54 -31.78
N LEU A 515 -7.43 8.37 -30.51
CA LEU A 515 -8.71 8.84 -29.96
C LEU A 515 -8.70 10.36 -29.75
N ASP A 516 -9.86 10.98 -29.84
CA ASP A 516 -10.06 12.40 -29.52
C ASP A 516 -10.25 12.60 -28.00
N VAL A 517 -9.98 13.82 -27.53
CA VAL A 517 -10.31 14.24 -26.16
C VAL A 517 -11.82 14.05 -25.95
N ALA A 518 -12.20 13.64 -24.74
CA ALA A 518 -13.54 13.23 -24.33
C ALA A 518 -14.05 11.94 -24.97
N SER A 519 -13.22 11.17 -25.71
CA SER A 519 -13.61 9.83 -26.15
C SER A 519 -13.75 8.89 -24.95
N ASP A 520 -14.88 8.16 -24.88
CA ASP A 520 -15.10 7.15 -23.86
C ASP A 520 -14.16 5.95 -24.05
N ILE A 521 -13.57 5.50 -22.95
CA ILE A 521 -12.70 4.33 -22.90
C ILE A 521 -13.04 3.42 -21.71
N PHE A 522 -12.58 2.18 -21.76
CA PHE A 522 -12.53 1.31 -20.60
C PHE A 522 -11.25 0.47 -20.60
N THR A 523 -10.85 0.04 -19.41
CA THR A 523 -9.65 -0.77 -19.21
C THR A 523 -9.99 -2.05 -18.45
N LEU A 524 -9.17 -3.08 -18.63
CA LEU A 524 -9.23 -4.34 -17.90
C LEU A 524 -7.88 -4.61 -17.26
N GLY A 525 -7.88 -5.15 -16.03
CA GLY A 525 -6.65 -5.50 -15.35
C GLY A 525 -6.84 -6.26 -14.05
N TYR A 526 -5.72 -6.63 -13.42
CA TYR A 526 -5.66 -7.35 -12.15
C TYR A 526 -4.98 -6.47 -11.07
N PRO A 527 -5.67 -5.46 -10.52
CA PRO A 527 -5.06 -4.58 -9.54
C PRO A 527 -4.80 -5.34 -8.24
N GLN A 528 -3.58 -5.21 -7.71
CA GLN A 528 -3.20 -5.68 -6.38
C GLN A 528 -3.74 -7.09 -6.05
N VAL A 529 -3.35 -8.09 -6.82
CA VAL A 529 -3.85 -9.48 -6.73
C VAL A 529 -3.85 -10.04 -5.31
N HIS A 530 -2.84 -9.70 -4.51
CA HIS A 530 -2.73 -10.12 -3.11
C HIS A 530 -3.81 -9.51 -2.19
N ILE A 531 -4.41 -8.39 -2.58
CA ILE A 531 -5.42 -7.66 -1.79
C ILE A 531 -6.81 -7.82 -2.39
N MET A 532 -6.94 -7.71 -3.72
CA MET A 532 -8.21 -7.62 -4.44
C MET A 532 -8.64 -8.94 -5.12
N GLY A 533 -7.83 -10.00 -5.00
CA GLY A 533 -8.11 -11.31 -5.60
C GLY A 533 -7.79 -11.39 -7.10
N THR A 534 -8.05 -12.56 -7.69
CA THR A 534 -7.68 -12.92 -9.07
C THR A 534 -8.78 -12.63 -10.10
N GLU A 535 -9.77 -11.80 -9.78
CA GLU A 535 -10.80 -11.39 -10.75
C GLU A 535 -10.33 -10.18 -11.56
N VAL A 536 -10.59 -10.21 -12.87
CA VAL A 536 -10.38 -9.05 -13.74
C VAL A 536 -11.28 -7.91 -13.28
N LYS A 537 -10.68 -6.77 -13.01
CA LYS A 537 -11.40 -5.52 -12.73
C LYS A 537 -11.49 -4.68 -14.01
N TYR A 538 -12.56 -3.91 -14.13
CA TYR A 538 -12.67 -2.93 -15.20
C TYR A 538 -12.88 -1.53 -14.64
N THR A 539 -12.33 -0.55 -15.31
CA THR A 539 -12.59 0.86 -15.03
C THR A 539 -12.98 1.58 -16.31
N THR A 540 -13.81 2.60 -16.17
CA THR A 540 -14.25 3.43 -17.29
C THR A 540 -13.77 4.85 -17.12
N GLY A 541 -13.58 5.55 -18.22
CA GLY A 541 -13.18 6.94 -18.22
C GLY A 541 -13.21 7.54 -19.62
N VAL A 542 -12.60 8.68 -19.74
CA VAL A 542 -12.45 9.40 -21.01
C VAL A 542 -10.99 9.80 -21.24
N ILE A 543 -10.66 10.12 -22.49
CA ILE A 543 -9.38 10.72 -22.83
C ILE A 543 -9.41 12.20 -22.39
N ASN A 544 -8.56 12.55 -21.44
CA ASN A 544 -8.42 13.92 -20.95
C ASN A 544 -7.44 14.76 -21.81
N SER A 545 -6.37 14.09 -22.30
CA SER A 545 -5.37 14.71 -23.19
C SER A 545 -4.83 13.67 -24.18
N LYS A 546 -4.43 14.13 -25.36
CA LYS A 546 -3.73 13.33 -26.37
C LYS A 546 -2.23 13.23 -26.11
N THR A 547 -1.73 13.85 -25.07
CA THR A 547 -0.33 13.80 -24.65
C THR A 547 -0.24 13.49 -23.17
N GLY A 548 0.82 12.81 -22.77
CA GLY A 548 1.19 12.54 -21.39
C GLY A 548 1.83 13.74 -20.69
N ILE A 549 2.66 13.47 -19.68
CA ILE A 549 3.39 14.47 -18.90
C ILE A 549 4.29 15.30 -19.83
N GLN A 550 4.33 16.61 -19.58
CA GLN A 550 5.17 17.55 -20.32
C GLN A 550 4.98 17.50 -21.86
N GLY A 551 3.81 17.02 -22.32
CA GLY A 551 3.50 16.93 -23.74
C GLY A 551 4.01 15.65 -24.41
N ASP A 552 4.36 14.63 -23.65
CA ASP A 552 4.79 13.34 -24.20
C ASP A 552 3.77 12.78 -25.20
N PRO A 553 4.15 12.59 -26.47
CA PRO A 553 3.23 12.13 -27.51
C PRO A 553 2.88 10.65 -27.40
N THR A 554 3.61 9.87 -26.61
CA THR A 554 3.44 8.41 -26.51
C THR A 554 2.21 8.03 -25.70
N HIS A 555 1.79 8.87 -24.76
CA HIS A 555 0.71 8.60 -23.83
C HIS A 555 -0.58 9.39 -24.12
N TYR A 556 -1.70 8.80 -23.67
CA TYR A 556 -2.94 9.50 -23.36
C TYR A 556 -2.97 9.83 -21.87
N GLN A 557 -3.47 11.00 -21.50
CA GLN A 557 -3.96 11.24 -20.15
C GLN A 557 -5.42 10.81 -20.10
N ILE A 558 -5.79 10.00 -19.10
CA ILE A 558 -7.12 9.40 -18.98
C ILE A 558 -7.73 9.64 -17.59
N SER A 559 -9.06 9.61 -17.51
CA SER A 559 -9.79 9.69 -16.23
C SER A 559 -10.09 8.31 -15.63
N ALA A 560 -9.88 7.23 -16.37
CA ALA A 560 -10.01 5.87 -15.83
C ALA A 560 -8.98 5.63 -14.73
N HIS A 561 -9.43 5.11 -13.58
CA HIS A 561 -8.55 4.84 -12.45
C HIS A 561 -7.65 3.63 -12.73
N ILE A 562 -6.34 3.81 -12.58
CA ILE A 562 -5.33 2.77 -12.76
C ILE A 562 -4.62 2.55 -11.43
N ASP A 563 -4.63 1.31 -10.95
CA ASP A 563 -3.92 0.87 -9.74
C ASP A 563 -2.70 0.02 -10.09
N HIS A 564 -1.81 -0.16 -9.11
CA HIS A 564 -0.73 -1.15 -9.21
C HIS A 564 -1.30 -2.52 -9.52
N GLY A 565 -0.74 -3.19 -10.54
CA GLY A 565 -1.21 -4.47 -11.06
C GLY A 565 -2.13 -4.35 -12.29
N ASN A 566 -2.81 -3.20 -12.52
CA ASN A 566 -3.48 -2.94 -13.80
C ASN A 566 -2.49 -2.58 -14.92
N SER A 567 -1.25 -2.26 -14.59
CA SER A 567 -0.16 -1.95 -15.53
C SER A 567 -0.02 -3.05 -16.56
N GLY A 568 0.06 -2.67 -17.83
CA GLY A 568 0.11 -3.60 -18.96
C GLY A 568 -1.24 -4.08 -19.45
N GLY A 569 -2.34 -3.71 -18.80
CA GLY A 569 -3.69 -4.05 -19.19
C GLY A 569 -4.15 -3.32 -20.46
N PRO A 570 -5.09 -3.92 -21.23
CA PRO A 570 -5.61 -3.30 -22.44
C PRO A 570 -6.54 -2.14 -22.13
N MET A 571 -6.42 -1.06 -22.92
CA MET A 571 -7.39 0.02 -23.00
C MET A 571 -8.19 -0.11 -24.28
N PHE A 572 -9.51 -0.11 -24.16
CA PHE A 572 -10.44 -0.27 -25.26
C PHE A 572 -11.26 1.00 -25.50
N ASP A 573 -11.64 1.21 -26.76
CA ASP A 573 -12.70 2.15 -27.13
C ASP A 573 -14.09 1.57 -26.90
N THR A 574 -15.11 2.34 -27.20
CA THR A 574 -16.53 1.91 -27.08
C THR A 574 -16.91 0.75 -28.00
N LYS A 575 -16.13 0.48 -29.03
CA LYS A 575 -16.33 -0.60 -29.99
C LYS A 575 -15.54 -1.87 -29.64
N GLY A 576 -14.84 -1.87 -28.50
CA GLY A 576 -14.02 -2.99 -28.06
C GLY A 576 -12.70 -3.16 -28.85
N ALA A 577 -12.26 -2.10 -29.53
CA ALA A 577 -10.95 -2.10 -30.17
C ALA A 577 -9.86 -1.68 -29.16
N ILE A 578 -8.72 -2.37 -29.16
CA ILE A 578 -7.56 -1.99 -28.36
C ILE A 578 -6.97 -0.70 -28.93
N VAL A 579 -6.90 0.33 -28.10
CA VAL A 579 -6.41 1.67 -28.43
C VAL A 579 -5.21 2.12 -27.58
N GLY A 580 -4.87 1.34 -26.55
CA GLY A 580 -3.73 1.61 -25.69
C GLY A 580 -3.47 0.52 -24.65
N ILE A 581 -2.46 0.76 -23.83
CA ILE A 581 -2.03 -0.08 -22.71
C ILE A 581 -1.98 0.81 -21.47
N THR A 582 -2.59 0.37 -20.38
CA THR A 582 -2.58 1.11 -19.11
C THR A 582 -1.17 1.17 -18.53
N ASP A 583 -0.80 2.34 -18.01
CA ASP A 583 0.48 2.58 -17.38
C ASP A 583 0.27 3.15 -15.96
N SER A 584 0.73 2.41 -14.96
CA SER A 584 0.75 2.82 -13.55
C SER A 584 2.14 3.24 -13.07
N GLY A 585 3.12 3.29 -13.98
CA GLY A 585 4.52 3.54 -13.65
C GLY A 585 4.84 4.99 -13.25
N LEU A 586 3.85 5.89 -13.25
CA LEU A 586 4.02 7.27 -12.83
C LEU A 586 3.58 7.43 -11.38
N ASP A 587 4.48 7.99 -10.56
CA ASP A 587 4.25 8.14 -9.13
C ASP A 587 3.07 9.10 -8.85
N LYS A 588 2.00 8.55 -8.28
CA LYS A 588 0.81 9.32 -7.88
C LYS A 588 1.12 10.42 -6.86
N ALA A 589 2.21 10.26 -6.08
CA ALA A 589 2.65 11.26 -5.12
C ALA A 589 3.24 12.50 -5.81
N GLU A 590 3.83 12.35 -7.00
CA GLU A 590 4.44 13.44 -7.76
C GLU A 590 3.44 14.15 -8.69
N PHE A 591 2.50 13.39 -9.29
CA PHE A 591 1.61 13.89 -10.35
C PHE A 591 0.12 13.88 -9.97
N GLY A 592 -0.25 13.52 -8.75
CA GLY A 592 -1.63 13.43 -8.27
C GLY A 592 -2.40 12.24 -8.88
N ASP A 593 -3.74 12.31 -8.84
CA ASP A 593 -4.64 11.26 -9.39
C ASP A 593 -4.75 11.30 -10.93
N VAL A 594 -3.63 11.50 -11.63
CA VAL A 594 -3.61 11.52 -13.09
C VAL A 594 -3.16 10.16 -13.59
N ASN A 595 -3.99 9.53 -14.42
CA ASN A 595 -3.72 8.21 -14.99
C ASN A 595 -3.35 8.33 -16.47
N TYR A 596 -2.53 7.40 -16.94
CA TYR A 596 -2.00 7.41 -18.29
C TYR A 596 -2.19 6.07 -18.98
N ALA A 597 -2.15 6.09 -20.32
CA ALA A 597 -2.10 4.90 -21.15
C ALA A 597 -1.21 5.13 -22.36
N ILE A 598 -0.32 4.18 -22.65
CA ILE A 598 0.54 4.17 -23.82
C ILE A 598 -0.34 3.90 -25.04
N LYS A 599 -0.19 4.68 -26.11
CA LYS A 599 -0.96 4.51 -27.33
C LYS A 599 -0.60 3.20 -28.06
N SER A 600 -1.59 2.51 -28.58
CA SER A 600 -1.42 1.26 -29.34
C SER A 600 -0.51 1.38 -30.58
N SER A 601 -0.33 2.59 -31.11
CA SER A 601 0.62 2.83 -32.21
C SER A 601 2.07 2.53 -31.84
N TYR A 602 2.48 2.78 -30.60
CA TYR A 602 3.83 2.45 -30.12
C TYR A 602 3.99 0.95 -29.89
N LEU A 603 2.97 0.27 -29.38
CA LEU A 603 2.96 -1.20 -29.34
C LEU A 603 3.07 -1.79 -30.74
N LYS A 604 2.38 -1.23 -31.74
CA LYS A 604 2.48 -1.67 -33.13
C LYS A 604 3.91 -1.55 -33.65
N SER A 605 4.59 -0.47 -33.33
CA SER A 605 6.01 -0.29 -33.72
C SER A 605 6.91 -1.36 -33.10
N LEU A 606 6.67 -1.73 -31.84
CA LEU A 606 7.41 -2.80 -31.18
C LEU A 606 7.11 -4.17 -31.81
N ILE A 607 5.85 -4.43 -32.15
CA ILE A 607 5.43 -5.67 -32.84
C ILE A 607 6.09 -5.77 -34.22
N ASP A 608 6.14 -4.68 -34.98
CA ASP A 608 6.73 -4.65 -36.31
C ASP A 608 8.27 -4.86 -36.30
N ALA A 609 8.89 -4.61 -35.14
CA ALA A 609 10.33 -4.87 -34.95
C ALA A 609 10.65 -6.33 -34.55
N LEU A 610 9.64 -7.20 -34.43
CA LEU A 610 9.85 -8.62 -34.19
C LEU A 610 10.40 -9.33 -35.46
N PRO A 611 11.24 -10.35 -35.30
CA PRO A 611 11.74 -11.14 -36.42
C PRO A 611 10.67 -12.06 -37.07
N ILE A 612 9.46 -12.07 -36.50
CA ILE A 612 8.31 -12.87 -36.93
C ILE A 612 7.09 -11.97 -37.12
N GLN A 613 6.28 -12.28 -38.11
CA GLN A 613 5.03 -11.54 -38.31
C GLN A 613 3.93 -12.08 -37.38
N LEU A 614 3.29 -11.19 -36.59
CA LEU A 614 2.12 -11.51 -35.78
C LEU A 614 0.84 -11.24 -36.57
N GLU A 615 -0.15 -12.09 -36.34
CA GLU A 615 -1.53 -11.92 -36.83
C GLU A 615 -2.35 -11.17 -35.79
N LEU A 616 -2.32 -9.82 -35.85
CA LEU A 616 -3.06 -9.00 -34.91
C LEU A 616 -4.59 -9.20 -35.05
N PRO A 617 -5.35 -9.13 -33.94
CA PRO A 617 -6.80 -9.30 -33.97
C PRO A 617 -7.47 -8.20 -34.80
N HIS A 618 -8.48 -8.56 -35.58
CA HIS A 618 -9.21 -7.65 -36.46
C HIS A 618 -10.74 -7.88 -36.45
N ASP A 619 -11.24 -8.64 -35.48
CA ASP A 619 -12.66 -8.89 -35.32
C ASP A 619 -13.36 -7.69 -34.66
N THR A 620 -14.34 -7.12 -35.33
CA THR A 620 -15.13 -5.98 -34.86
C THR A 620 -16.51 -6.37 -34.32
N SER A 621 -16.82 -7.66 -34.30
CA SER A 621 -18.16 -8.16 -33.91
C SER A 621 -18.52 -7.82 -32.46
N ILE A 622 -17.54 -7.78 -31.58
CA ILE A 622 -17.69 -7.46 -30.17
C ILE A 622 -18.26 -6.05 -29.93
N GLY A 623 -17.97 -5.10 -30.81
CA GLY A 623 -18.46 -3.72 -30.70
C GLY A 623 -20.00 -3.59 -30.84
N LYS A 624 -20.69 -4.65 -31.29
CA LYS A 624 -22.14 -4.70 -31.38
C LYS A 624 -22.81 -5.20 -30.10
N LEU A 625 -22.03 -5.72 -29.16
CA LEU A 625 -22.53 -6.28 -27.90
C LEU A 625 -22.67 -5.21 -26.82
N PRO A 626 -23.60 -5.42 -25.87
CA PRO A 626 -23.64 -4.60 -24.65
C PRO A 626 -22.28 -4.62 -23.90
N ARG A 627 -21.93 -3.53 -23.19
CA ARG A 627 -20.67 -3.37 -22.48
C ARG A 627 -20.35 -4.55 -21.55
N VAL A 628 -21.33 -5.03 -20.79
CA VAL A 628 -21.15 -6.16 -19.85
C VAL A 628 -20.72 -7.44 -20.60
N GLU A 629 -21.28 -7.70 -21.76
CA GLU A 629 -20.90 -8.86 -22.58
C GLU A 629 -19.52 -8.67 -23.22
N GLN A 630 -19.19 -7.44 -23.65
CA GLN A 630 -17.84 -7.12 -24.12
C GLN A 630 -16.80 -7.46 -23.03
N ILE A 631 -17.00 -6.95 -21.80
CA ILE A 631 -16.11 -7.18 -20.66
C ILE A 631 -15.95 -8.68 -20.39
N LYS A 632 -17.06 -9.44 -20.33
CA LYS A 632 -17.04 -10.88 -20.08
C LYS A 632 -16.24 -11.66 -21.12
N ILE A 633 -16.30 -11.26 -22.37
CA ILE A 633 -15.54 -11.89 -23.46
C ILE A 633 -14.06 -11.49 -23.36
N LEU A 634 -13.78 -10.20 -23.23
CA LEU A 634 -12.43 -9.64 -23.25
C LEU A 634 -11.59 -10.08 -22.03
N SER A 635 -12.23 -10.29 -20.88
CA SER A 635 -11.57 -10.80 -19.67
C SER A 635 -10.85 -12.14 -19.87
N LYS A 636 -11.35 -12.98 -20.80
CA LYS A 636 -10.73 -14.27 -21.11
C LYS A 636 -9.36 -14.15 -21.81
N TYR A 637 -9.08 -12.99 -22.40
CA TYR A 637 -7.85 -12.69 -23.15
C TYR A 637 -6.98 -11.68 -22.41
N THR A 638 -7.40 -11.26 -21.22
CA THR A 638 -6.59 -10.47 -20.28
C THR A 638 -5.92 -11.44 -19.32
N ALA A 639 -4.61 -11.32 -19.19
CA ALA A 639 -3.78 -12.23 -18.41
C ALA A 639 -3.24 -11.54 -17.16
N LEU A 640 -3.10 -12.30 -16.08
CA LEU A 640 -2.25 -11.94 -14.97
C LEU A 640 -0.82 -12.39 -15.31
N ILE A 641 0.12 -11.47 -15.29
CA ILE A 641 1.55 -11.74 -15.46
C ILE A 641 2.20 -11.81 -14.08
N LEU A 642 2.84 -12.92 -13.79
CA LEU A 642 3.60 -13.13 -12.58
C LEU A 642 5.08 -13.27 -12.93
N ILE A 643 5.95 -12.72 -12.12
CA ILE A 643 7.39 -12.76 -12.34
C ILE A 643 8.11 -13.25 -11.09
N ASP A 644 9.21 -13.94 -11.35
CA ASP A 644 10.22 -14.35 -10.39
C ASP A 644 11.50 -13.58 -10.72
N LEU A 645 12.07 -12.88 -9.76
CA LEU A 645 13.32 -12.11 -9.92
C LEU A 645 14.53 -12.97 -9.53
N PRO A 646 15.74 -12.64 -10.00
CA PRO A 646 16.96 -13.41 -9.73
C PRO A 646 17.34 -13.49 -8.26
#